data_0c8b5533ad5e5a08ca610e622eea16f6
#
_entry.id   0c8b5533ad5e5a08ca610e622eea16f6
#
_cell.length_a   1.000
_cell.length_b   1.000
_cell.length_c   1.000
_cell.angle_alpha   90.00
_cell.angle_beta   90.00
_cell.angle_gamma   90.00
#
_symmetry.space_group_name_H-M   'P 1'
#
loop_
_entity.id
_entity.type
_entity.pdbx_description
1 polymer ?
#
loop_
_entity_poly.entity_id
_entity_poly.type
_entity_poly.pdbx_seq_one_letter_code
_entity_poly.pdbx_strand_id
1 'polypeptide(L)'
;MNKIIKYSIFMALLLLMLQSHAQAPEIIKGTVLQYNNSKLEAVPYANVFWLETQKGTSTDEKGNFTIEKPGKNPSHLVVSFVGYKNDTIIITTDKKEIRIILTNNTELSEVTITGGMEGSYISRLKPIKTEVITQAGLNKLACCNLSESFENSATVDVGYSDAVSGAKQIQMLGLAGIYSQLMWENIPFLRGLSSSYGLSYVPGSWMESIQISKGTSSVINGYESVTGQINVEYKKPQTAKPFFLNYYISSELKNELNVFSTHKINKNLSTMLMGHGSFMGTKWDENNDGFMDQPKLNQINLFNRWAYEGNGYHSILGFNFVNENRDGGQMDYDENIHRNDTVKYGIGIKNQRFQLFTKNGFEVKGMDETSIGIQAAATYHKQDVYFGLATYSGTQKSLYLNAIFQSELSHQHLYSFGFSYQYDNYEENYTKLKSNKSYDTSYNRPRVESVPGVFAQYTFEIPEKLTVIAGIRADFNSYYRTFVTPRLHVKWNITKSATLRASAGKGYRSASVFSENMGYMASSRTVMIVDELDLEEAWNYGINLSKCWEFKENRKATFTIDFYRTDFINQVVIDIDHSMHHVDFYNLGFNNTGGKSYSNSLQAEFNIDAFKRFNVGVAARINDVKVDYLKGTMEKPYVSKYKGLLTMSYATKYEKWMFDFTLQLNGKSRLPNMIMSPAAPVYDNYSPAYAFLLGQVTRKFRNFDIYIGSENISDYMQHDPIMGASKPFSNAFDASMIWGPIMGRLFYGGIRLTI
;
A
#
# COMPACT_ATOMS: atom_id res chain seq x y z
N MET A 1 -12.49 6.21 68.33
CA MET A 1 -13.62 5.32 68.00
C MET A 1 -14.02 5.33 66.44
N ASN A 2 -13.79 6.41 65.71
CA ASN A 2 -14.24 6.50 64.31
C ASN A 2 -13.34 5.85 63.23
N LYS A 3 -12.12 5.43 63.52
CA LYS A 3 -11.26 4.76 62.57
C LYS A 3 -11.45 3.23 62.49
N ILE A 4 -11.74 2.62 63.65
CA ILE A 4 -11.94 1.16 63.76
C ILE A 4 -13.25 0.75 63.09
N ILE A 5 -14.31 1.55 63.19
CA ILE A 5 -15.61 1.28 62.55
C ILE A 5 -15.49 1.36 60.99
N LYS A 6 -14.68 2.27 60.46
CA LYS A 6 -14.44 2.35 59.00
C LYS A 6 -13.70 1.12 58.44
N TYR A 7 -12.71 0.62 59.18
CA TYR A 7 -11.97 -0.58 58.74
C TYR A 7 -12.81 -1.86 58.89
N SER A 8 -13.69 -1.94 59.91
CA SER A 8 -14.60 -3.08 60.08
C SER A 8 -15.67 -3.11 58.98
N ILE A 9 -16.20 -1.96 58.55
CA ILE A 9 -17.17 -1.87 57.44
C ILE A 9 -16.47 -2.18 56.11
N PHE A 10 -15.24 -1.73 55.88
CA PHE A 10 -14.47 -2.03 54.69
C PHE A 10 -14.12 -3.53 54.60
N MET A 11 -13.77 -4.15 55.71
CA MET A 11 -13.48 -5.59 55.79
C MET A 11 -14.73 -6.46 55.65
N ALA A 12 -15.89 -6.01 56.14
CA ALA A 12 -17.17 -6.67 55.94
C ALA A 12 -17.65 -6.58 54.48
N LEU A 13 -17.43 -5.44 53.79
CA LEU A 13 -17.68 -5.28 52.35
C LEU A 13 -16.73 -6.12 51.48
N LEU A 14 -15.49 -6.31 51.91
CA LEU A 14 -14.52 -7.17 51.21
C LEU A 14 -14.88 -8.66 51.34
N LEU A 15 -15.43 -9.09 52.48
CA LEU A 15 -15.90 -10.47 52.71
C LEU A 15 -17.22 -10.77 51.98
N LEU A 16 -18.06 -9.78 51.72
CA LEU A 16 -19.29 -9.94 50.91
C LEU A 16 -18.99 -10.06 49.40
N MET A 17 -17.83 -9.59 48.93
CA MET A 17 -17.40 -9.76 47.54
C MET A 17 -16.77 -11.14 47.25
N LEU A 18 -16.54 -11.99 48.25
CA LEU A 18 -15.93 -13.30 48.10
C LEU A 18 -16.93 -14.45 47.93
N GLN A 19 -18.23 -14.18 47.98
CA GLN A 19 -19.27 -15.18 47.65
C GLN A 19 -19.69 -15.13 46.17
N SER A 20 -18.75 -15.22 45.24
CA SER A 20 -19.11 -15.61 43.89
C SER A 20 -19.33 -17.12 43.84
N HIS A 21 -20.57 -17.53 43.78
CA HIS A 21 -20.95 -18.91 43.48
C HIS A 21 -20.39 -19.24 42.08
N ALA A 22 -19.36 -20.06 42.05
CA ALA A 22 -18.90 -20.68 40.79
C ALA A 22 -20.00 -21.66 40.36
N GLN A 23 -20.91 -21.22 39.48
CA GLN A 23 -21.76 -22.13 38.71
C GLN A 23 -20.86 -23.07 37.93
N ALA A 24 -21.12 -24.38 37.97
CA ALA A 24 -20.43 -25.36 37.17
C ALA A 24 -20.62 -24.97 35.70
N PRO A 25 -19.54 -25.01 34.86
CA PRO A 25 -19.63 -24.59 33.47
C PRO A 25 -20.63 -25.48 32.71
N GLU A 26 -21.59 -24.86 32.04
CA GLU A 26 -22.53 -25.56 31.18
C GLU A 26 -21.79 -26.07 29.92
N ILE A 27 -21.86 -27.37 29.68
CA ILE A 27 -21.14 -28.05 28.60
C ILE A 27 -22.12 -28.34 27.45
N ILE A 28 -21.75 -27.92 26.24
CA ILE A 28 -22.41 -28.20 24.99
C ILE A 28 -21.66 -29.29 24.23
N LYS A 29 -22.39 -30.32 23.80
CA LYS A 29 -21.88 -31.40 22.94
C LYS A 29 -22.50 -31.31 21.57
N GLY A 30 -21.75 -31.68 20.52
CA GLY A 30 -22.31 -31.71 19.17
C GLY A 30 -21.49 -32.51 18.20
N THR A 31 -22.02 -32.66 16.99
CA THR A 31 -21.37 -33.39 15.89
C THR A 31 -21.41 -32.50 14.64
N VAL A 32 -20.28 -32.40 13.96
CA VAL A 32 -20.13 -31.67 12.69
C VAL A 32 -20.11 -32.69 11.56
N LEU A 33 -20.99 -32.50 10.60
CA LEU A 33 -21.21 -33.38 9.45
C LEU A 33 -21.07 -32.59 8.14
N GLN A 34 -20.89 -33.30 7.04
CA GLN A 34 -20.89 -32.77 5.66
C GLN A 34 -21.69 -33.68 4.74
N TYR A 35 -22.15 -33.15 3.61
CA TYR A 35 -22.64 -33.98 2.53
C TYR A 35 -21.48 -34.35 1.59
N ASN A 36 -21.26 -35.67 1.42
CA ASN A 36 -20.35 -36.22 0.41
C ASN A 36 -21.15 -37.21 -0.44
N ASN A 37 -21.39 -36.91 -1.73
CA ASN A 37 -22.20 -37.72 -2.65
C ASN A 37 -23.56 -38.14 -2.06
N SER A 38 -24.30 -37.19 -1.48
CA SER A 38 -25.60 -37.38 -0.84
C SER A 38 -25.60 -38.24 0.44
N LYS A 39 -24.44 -38.58 0.99
CA LYS A 39 -24.28 -39.20 2.31
C LYS A 39 -23.73 -38.22 3.32
N LEU A 40 -24.24 -38.29 4.55
CA LEU A 40 -23.73 -37.51 5.67
C LEU A 40 -22.48 -38.21 6.21
N GLU A 41 -21.33 -37.50 6.17
CA GLU A 41 -20.05 -37.94 6.72
C GLU A 41 -19.60 -37.02 7.83
N ALA A 42 -18.86 -37.55 8.80
CA ALA A 42 -18.28 -36.76 9.88
C ALA A 42 -17.16 -35.85 9.37
N VAL A 43 -17.09 -34.64 9.91
CA VAL A 43 -16.00 -33.72 9.62
C VAL A 43 -15.03 -33.71 10.79
N PRO A 44 -13.90 -34.43 10.70
CA PRO A 44 -12.89 -34.45 11.74
C PRO A 44 -12.08 -33.17 11.74
N TYR A 45 -11.65 -32.72 12.93
CA TYR A 45 -10.76 -31.58 13.14
C TYR A 45 -11.34 -30.23 12.67
N ALA A 46 -12.67 -30.09 12.57
CA ALA A 46 -13.32 -28.80 12.37
C ALA A 46 -13.17 -27.92 13.63
N ASN A 47 -12.87 -26.64 13.43
CA ASN A 47 -12.78 -25.68 14.54
C ASN A 47 -14.17 -25.29 15.00
N VAL A 48 -14.41 -25.35 16.30
CA VAL A 48 -15.67 -24.97 16.95
C VAL A 48 -15.35 -23.94 18.03
N PHE A 49 -15.88 -22.72 17.91
CA PHE A 49 -15.55 -21.64 18.85
C PHE A 49 -16.70 -20.66 19.04
N TRP A 50 -16.68 -19.96 20.18
CA TRP A 50 -17.66 -18.92 20.48
C TRP A 50 -17.23 -17.59 19.87
N LEU A 51 -18.12 -16.96 19.12
CA LEU A 51 -17.84 -15.68 18.45
C LEU A 51 -17.47 -14.57 19.43
N GLU A 52 -18.06 -14.59 20.62
CA GLU A 52 -17.88 -13.55 21.64
C GLU A 52 -16.70 -13.80 22.59
N THR A 53 -15.98 -14.92 22.42
CA THR A 53 -14.88 -15.31 23.31
C THR A 53 -13.73 -15.91 22.52
N GLN A 54 -12.56 -16.09 23.17
CA GLN A 54 -11.43 -16.84 22.61
C GLN A 54 -11.47 -18.35 22.94
N LYS A 55 -12.60 -18.85 23.49
CA LYS A 55 -12.78 -20.26 23.82
C LYS A 55 -13.22 -21.04 22.59
N GLY A 56 -12.47 -22.05 22.22
CA GLY A 56 -12.75 -22.94 21.11
C GLY A 56 -12.26 -24.37 21.40
N THR A 57 -12.72 -25.30 20.58
CA THR A 57 -12.30 -26.70 20.54
C THR A 57 -12.25 -27.15 19.07
N SER A 58 -11.78 -28.37 18.81
CA SER A 58 -11.90 -29.02 17.51
C SER A 58 -12.69 -30.33 17.62
N THR A 59 -13.29 -30.75 16.50
CA THR A 59 -13.95 -32.06 16.44
C THR A 59 -12.94 -33.19 16.47
N ASP A 60 -13.35 -34.34 17.03
CA ASP A 60 -12.59 -35.58 17.02
C ASP A 60 -12.66 -36.29 15.64
N GLU A 61 -12.06 -37.47 15.49
CA GLU A 61 -12.07 -38.26 14.24
C GLU A 61 -13.49 -38.67 13.80
N LYS A 62 -14.46 -38.64 14.69
CA LYS A 62 -15.88 -38.95 14.43
C LYS A 62 -16.74 -37.70 14.27
N GLY A 63 -16.09 -36.52 14.20
CA GLY A 63 -16.78 -35.24 14.05
C GLY A 63 -17.42 -34.71 15.32
N ASN A 64 -17.22 -35.31 16.50
CA ASN A 64 -17.83 -34.85 17.75
C ASN A 64 -16.98 -33.79 18.43
N PHE A 65 -17.65 -32.86 19.12
CA PHE A 65 -16.99 -31.83 19.92
C PHE A 65 -17.66 -31.66 21.28
N THR A 66 -16.91 -31.10 22.23
CA THR A 66 -17.39 -30.70 23.54
C THR A 66 -16.80 -29.34 23.87
N ILE A 67 -17.66 -28.35 24.20
CA ILE A 67 -17.22 -26.98 24.48
C ILE A 67 -18.00 -26.39 25.66
N GLU A 68 -17.31 -25.64 26.52
CA GLU A 68 -17.93 -24.92 27.62
C GLU A 68 -18.67 -23.70 27.11
N LYS A 69 -19.93 -23.50 27.53
CA LYS A 69 -20.75 -22.33 27.19
C LYS A 69 -20.23 -21.09 27.92
N PRO A 70 -20.00 -19.95 27.26
CA PRO A 70 -19.74 -18.70 27.92
C PRO A 70 -21.04 -18.21 28.60
N GLY A 71 -20.93 -17.60 29.77
CA GLY A 71 -22.06 -17.18 30.59
C GLY A 71 -23.00 -16.11 30.00
N LYS A 72 -22.97 -15.88 28.69
CA LYS A 72 -23.88 -14.97 27.96
C LYS A 72 -24.93 -15.73 27.17
N ASN A 73 -26.17 -15.27 27.21
CA ASN A 73 -27.30 -15.80 26.47
C ASN A 73 -27.96 -14.68 25.64
N PRO A 74 -28.16 -14.84 24.29
CA PRO A 74 -27.72 -15.93 23.46
C PRO A 74 -26.23 -15.92 23.16
N SER A 75 -25.64 -17.08 22.87
CA SER A 75 -24.22 -17.25 22.48
C SER A 75 -24.13 -17.79 21.05
N HIS A 76 -23.21 -17.24 20.26
CA HIS A 76 -23.00 -17.62 18.85
C HIS A 76 -21.87 -18.64 18.74
N LEU A 77 -22.20 -19.88 18.43
CA LEU A 77 -21.23 -20.95 18.17
C LEU A 77 -20.91 -20.98 16.68
N VAL A 78 -19.65 -20.77 16.35
CA VAL A 78 -19.13 -20.80 14.99
C VAL A 78 -18.42 -22.12 14.75
N VAL A 79 -18.75 -22.78 13.63
CA VAL A 79 -18.04 -23.98 13.14
C VAL A 79 -17.38 -23.61 11.82
N SER A 80 -16.08 -23.88 11.75
CA SER A 80 -15.23 -23.56 10.61
C SER A 80 -14.39 -24.76 10.22
N PHE A 81 -14.38 -25.09 8.93
CA PHE A 81 -13.52 -26.13 8.37
C PHE A 81 -13.03 -25.70 6.98
N VAL A 82 -11.83 -26.08 6.62
CA VAL A 82 -11.20 -25.70 5.34
C VAL A 82 -12.03 -26.23 4.17
N GLY A 83 -12.45 -25.33 3.27
CA GLY A 83 -13.27 -25.66 2.10
C GLY A 83 -14.80 -25.59 2.35
N TYR A 84 -15.23 -25.15 3.53
CA TYR A 84 -16.64 -25.03 3.90
C TYR A 84 -16.98 -23.61 4.35
N LYS A 85 -18.21 -23.20 4.11
CA LYS A 85 -18.75 -21.95 4.64
C LYS A 85 -18.85 -22.06 6.17
N ASN A 86 -18.32 -21.05 6.88
CA ASN A 86 -18.48 -21.01 8.33
C ASN A 86 -19.96 -20.99 8.68
N ASP A 87 -20.40 -21.90 9.53
CA ASP A 87 -21.77 -21.94 10.05
C ASP A 87 -21.79 -21.32 11.45
N THR A 88 -22.78 -20.46 11.70
CA THR A 88 -22.94 -19.76 12.98
C THR A 88 -24.30 -20.09 13.56
N ILE A 89 -24.32 -20.76 14.69
CA ILE A 89 -25.55 -21.23 15.37
C ILE A 89 -25.74 -20.44 16.65
N ILE A 90 -26.96 -19.96 16.86
CA ILE A 90 -27.36 -19.32 18.10
C ILE A 90 -27.77 -20.40 19.09
N ILE A 91 -27.04 -20.53 20.19
CA ILE A 91 -27.31 -21.47 21.27
C ILE A 91 -28.15 -20.78 22.34
N THR A 92 -29.38 -21.25 22.48
CA THR A 92 -30.30 -20.89 23.57
C THR A 92 -30.24 -21.95 24.68
N THR A 93 -30.82 -21.68 25.84
CA THR A 93 -30.67 -22.43 27.11
C THR A 93 -31.03 -23.92 27.08
N ASP A 94 -31.69 -24.42 26.07
CA ASP A 94 -32.34 -25.75 26.14
C ASP A 94 -31.72 -26.86 25.29
N LYS A 95 -30.68 -26.57 24.51
CA LYS A 95 -30.04 -27.54 23.62
C LYS A 95 -28.66 -27.97 24.15
N LYS A 96 -28.58 -29.21 24.68
CA LYS A 96 -27.32 -29.82 25.14
C LYS A 96 -26.59 -30.64 24.07
N GLU A 97 -27.27 -31.04 22.98
CA GLU A 97 -26.67 -31.74 21.85
C GLU A 97 -27.06 -31.06 20.54
N ILE A 98 -26.11 -30.88 19.64
CA ILE A 98 -26.26 -30.12 18.40
C ILE A 98 -25.66 -30.90 17.23
N ARG A 99 -26.38 -30.95 16.11
CA ARG A 99 -25.86 -31.42 14.82
C ARG A 99 -25.71 -30.26 13.88
N ILE A 100 -24.51 -30.12 13.29
CA ILE A 100 -24.13 -29.04 12.40
C ILE A 100 -23.72 -29.64 11.07
N ILE A 101 -24.34 -29.20 9.98
CA ILE A 101 -24.05 -29.70 8.63
C ILE A 101 -23.38 -28.58 7.87
N LEU A 102 -22.06 -28.70 7.61
CA LEU A 102 -21.32 -27.74 6.84
C LEU A 102 -21.69 -27.87 5.34
N THR A 103 -21.97 -26.72 4.72
CA THR A 103 -22.16 -26.64 3.27
C THR A 103 -20.81 -26.27 2.60
N ASN A 104 -20.54 -26.92 1.47
CA ASN A 104 -19.33 -26.65 0.67
C ASN A 104 -19.32 -25.17 0.27
N ASN A 105 -18.19 -24.51 0.46
CA ASN A 105 -18.02 -23.14 0.05
C ASN A 105 -17.30 -23.14 -1.30
N THR A 106 -18.02 -22.86 -2.38
CA THR A 106 -17.43 -22.62 -3.71
C THR A 106 -16.74 -21.26 -3.82
N GLU A 107 -16.97 -20.36 -2.87
CA GLU A 107 -16.15 -19.17 -2.74
C GLU A 107 -14.87 -19.51 -1.98
N LEU A 108 -13.73 -19.49 -2.68
CA LEU A 108 -12.38 -19.49 -2.09
C LEU A 108 -12.18 -18.19 -1.30
N SER A 109 -12.77 -18.10 -0.12
CA SER A 109 -12.37 -17.08 0.84
C SER A 109 -10.92 -17.36 1.21
N GLU A 110 -10.09 -16.37 1.12
CA GLU A 110 -8.69 -16.42 1.54
C GLU A 110 -8.61 -16.98 2.95
N VAL A 111 -8.08 -18.19 3.09
CA VAL A 111 -7.87 -18.83 4.40
C VAL A 111 -6.86 -17.98 5.15
N THR A 112 -7.32 -17.14 6.04
CA THR A 112 -6.44 -16.47 7.01
C THR A 112 -5.96 -17.54 7.97
N ILE A 113 -4.77 -18.08 7.71
CA ILE A 113 -4.12 -19.05 8.59
C ILE A 113 -3.69 -18.29 9.85
N THR A 114 -4.48 -18.40 10.91
CA THR A 114 -4.14 -17.90 12.25
C THR A 114 -3.17 -18.84 12.94
N GLY A 115 -1.97 -18.95 12.37
CA GLY A 115 -0.86 -19.68 12.95
C GLY A 115 0.41 -18.84 12.81
N GLY A 116 0.69 -17.95 13.78
CA GLY A 116 1.76 -16.97 13.71
C GLY A 116 1.38 -15.80 12.78
N MET A 117 1.33 -14.57 13.28
CA MET A 117 0.96 -13.41 12.46
C MET A 117 2.09 -13.12 11.46
N GLU A 118 2.01 -13.71 10.27
CA GLU A 118 2.91 -13.35 9.16
C GLU A 118 2.70 -11.87 8.82
N GLY A 119 3.77 -11.07 8.90
CA GLY A 119 3.71 -9.65 8.55
C GLY A 119 3.42 -9.42 7.07
N SER A 120 3.98 -10.29 6.22
CA SER A 120 3.69 -10.38 4.78
C SER A 120 3.76 -11.82 4.31
N TYR A 121 3.02 -12.15 3.27
CA TYR A 121 3.09 -13.47 2.63
C TYR A 121 2.82 -13.36 1.12
N ILE A 122 3.29 -14.35 0.35
CA ILE A 122 2.97 -14.45 -1.07
C ILE A 122 1.71 -15.31 -1.22
N SER A 123 0.66 -14.73 -1.80
CA SER A 123 -0.60 -15.44 -2.03
C SER A 123 -0.38 -16.66 -2.95
N ARG A 124 -0.74 -17.83 -2.45
CA ARG A 124 -0.69 -19.09 -3.23
C ARG A 124 -1.93 -19.27 -4.09
N LEU A 125 -3.02 -18.63 -3.73
CA LEU A 125 -4.32 -18.75 -4.41
C LEU A 125 -4.34 -17.91 -5.69
N LYS A 126 -3.80 -16.68 -5.64
CA LYS A 126 -3.85 -15.77 -6.79
C LYS A 126 -2.97 -16.26 -7.94
N PRO A 127 -3.48 -16.26 -9.19
CA PRO A 127 -2.70 -16.59 -10.38
C PRO A 127 -1.55 -15.63 -10.62
N ILE A 128 -1.76 -14.34 -10.39
CA ILE A 128 -0.74 -13.29 -10.45
C ILE A 128 0.08 -13.34 -9.15
N LYS A 129 1.43 -13.27 -9.24
CA LYS A 129 2.27 -13.19 -8.04
C LYS A 129 1.86 -11.96 -7.23
N THR A 130 1.30 -12.17 -6.06
CA THR A 130 0.84 -11.10 -5.17
C THR A 130 1.45 -11.30 -3.79
N GLU A 131 2.24 -10.33 -3.34
CA GLU A 131 2.65 -10.17 -1.94
C GLU A 131 1.52 -9.45 -1.20
N VAL A 132 1.15 -9.96 -0.03
CA VAL A 132 0.14 -9.34 0.83
C VAL A 132 0.81 -8.90 2.11
N ILE A 133 0.87 -7.59 2.36
CA ILE A 133 1.24 -7.02 3.66
C ILE A 133 -0.02 -7.00 4.49
N THR A 134 -0.04 -7.74 5.58
CA THR A 134 -1.20 -7.87 6.47
C THR A 134 -1.26 -6.73 7.47
N GLN A 135 -2.38 -6.59 8.19
CA GLN A 135 -2.48 -5.66 9.31
C GLN A 135 -1.38 -5.92 10.37
N ALA A 136 -1.00 -7.18 10.59
CA ALA A 136 0.09 -7.53 11.49
C ALA A 136 1.42 -6.96 10.97
N GLY A 137 1.67 -7.02 9.65
CA GLY A 137 2.84 -6.39 9.01
C GLY A 137 2.85 -4.87 9.15
N LEU A 138 1.70 -4.24 8.91
CA LEU A 138 1.53 -2.79 9.07
C LEU A 138 1.74 -2.30 10.51
N ASN A 139 1.48 -3.15 11.50
CA ASN A 139 1.67 -2.83 12.92
C ASN A 139 3.10 -3.05 13.43
N LYS A 140 3.98 -3.76 12.68
CA LYS A 140 5.39 -4.01 13.05
C LYS A 140 6.26 -2.76 13.01
N LEU A 141 5.91 -1.82 12.16
CA LEU A 141 6.37 -0.44 12.17
C LEU A 141 5.17 0.44 12.46
N ALA A 142 5.35 1.55 13.15
CA ALA A 142 4.27 2.51 13.35
C ALA A 142 4.02 3.30 12.06
N CYS A 143 3.59 2.59 10.99
CA CYS A 143 3.37 3.19 9.67
C CYS A 143 2.34 4.32 9.77
N CYS A 144 2.80 5.55 9.61
CA CYS A 144 1.92 6.73 9.61
C CYS A 144 1.11 6.81 8.32
N ASN A 145 1.69 6.38 7.18
CA ASN A 145 1.07 6.46 5.87
C ASN A 145 1.49 5.29 4.94
N LEU A 146 0.97 5.28 3.72
CA LEU A 146 1.23 4.22 2.75
C LEU A 146 2.71 4.08 2.38
N SER A 147 3.47 5.18 2.26
CA SER A 147 4.89 5.08 1.88
C SER A 147 5.70 4.33 2.93
N GLU A 148 5.50 4.60 4.20
CA GLU A 148 6.20 3.95 5.31
C GLU A 148 5.85 2.45 5.44
N SER A 149 4.67 2.06 4.94
CA SER A 149 4.24 0.66 4.94
C SER A 149 5.10 -0.26 4.08
N PHE A 150 5.89 0.29 3.16
CA PHE A 150 6.78 -0.47 2.28
C PHE A 150 8.20 -0.64 2.83
N GLU A 151 8.55 -0.03 3.96
CA GLU A 151 9.89 -0.14 4.55
C GLU A 151 10.29 -1.59 4.91
N ASN A 152 9.30 -2.45 5.14
CA ASN A 152 9.51 -3.89 5.37
C ASN A 152 9.32 -4.75 4.11
N SER A 153 9.17 -4.17 2.93
CA SER A 153 9.02 -4.89 1.67
C SER A 153 10.33 -4.88 0.86
N ALA A 154 10.70 -6.03 0.35
CA ALA A 154 11.79 -6.11 -0.63
C ALA A 154 11.32 -5.76 -2.05
N THR A 155 10.00 -5.70 -2.28
CA THR A 155 9.39 -5.50 -3.59
C THR A 155 9.32 -4.04 -4.00
N VAL A 156 9.06 -3.15 -3.03
CA VAL A 156 8.88 -1.71 -3.26
C VAL A 156 9.98 -0.94 -2.52
N ASP A 157 10.66 -0.05 -3.21
CA ASP A 157 11.60 0.89 -2.61
C ASP A 157 10.87 2.19 -2.28
N VAL A 158 11.30 2.85 -1.22
CA VAL A 158 10.82 4.17 -0.82
C VAL A 158 12.00 5.11 -0.73
N GLY A 159 11.83 6.34 -1.19
CA GLY A 159 12.83 7.39 -1.09
C GLY A 159 12.17 8.76 -1.12
N TYR A 160 12.89 9.80 -0.71
CA TYR A 160 12.44 11.17 -0.83
C TYR A 160 12.55 11.64 -2.29
N SER A 161 11.63 12.52 -2.72
CA SER A 161 11.69 13.15 -4.04
C SER A 161 12.65 14.31 -4.09
N ASP A 162 12.80 15.00 -2.98
CA ASP A 162 13.64 16.16 -2.76
C ASP A 162 13.91 16.36 -1.26
N ALA A 163 14.86 17.26 -0.92
CA ALA A 163 15.27 17.48 0.46
C ALA A 163 14.40 18.44 1.27
N VAL A 164 13.38 19.08 0.68
CA VAL A 164 12.68 20.20 1.34
C VAL A 164 11.17 20.00 1.48
N SER A 165 10.55 19.16 0.62
CA SER A 165 9.09 18.99 0.62
C SER A 165 8.58 17.90 1.54
N GLY A 166 9.46 16.99 2.00
CA GLY A 166 9.09 15.79 2.74
C GLY A 166 8.26 14.79 1.92
N ALA A 167 8.21 14.95 0.58
CA ALA A 167 7.51 14.04 -0.30
C ALA A 167 8.30 12.74 -0.48
N LYS A 168 7.63 11.61 -0.29
CA LYS A 168 8.19 10.28 -0.54
C LYS A 168 7.64 9.72 -1.86
N GLN A 169 8.49 9.06 -2.61
CA GLN A 169 8.13 8.34 -3.83
C GLN A 169 8.53 6.87 -3.72
N ILE A 170 7.86 6.03 -4.49
CA ILE A 170 8.15 4.59 -4.54
C ILE A 170 8.78 4.20 -5.87
N GLN A 171 9.50 3.07 -5.85
CA GLN A 171 9.99 2.40 -7.05
C GLN A 171 9.63 0.92 -6.98
N MET A 172 9.27 0.32 -8.12
CA MET A 172 9.06 -1.12 -8.27
C MET A 172 9.72 -1.62 -9.54
N LEU A 173 10.43 -2.76 -9.46
CA LEU A 173 11.25 -3.30 -10.55
C LEU A 173 12.32 -2.30 -11.07
N GLY A 174 12.83 -1.41 -10.19
CA GLY A 174 13.79 -0.36 -10.55
C GLY A 174 13.20 0.82 -11.34
N LEU A 175 11.88 0.86 -11.53
CA LEU A 175 11.16 1.94 -12.21
C LEU A 175 10.37 2.78 -11.22
N ALA A 176 10.14 4.06 -11.54
CA ALA A 176 9.37 4.97 -10.68
C ALA A 176 7.95 4.45 -10.43
N GLY A 177 7.39 4.78 -9.26
CA GLY A 177 6.07 4.33 -8.82
C GLY A 177 4.92 4.70 -9.75
N ILE A 178 5.09 5.73 -10.58
CA ILE A 178 4.13 6.13 -11.63
C ILE A 178 3.88 5.04 -12.67
N TYR A 179 4.79 4.08 -12.85
CA TYR A 179 4.60 2.91 -13.72
C TYR A 179 3.84 1.77 -13.03
N SER A 180 3.56 1.89 -11.73
CA SER A 180 2.74 0.96 -10.96
C SER A 180 1.35 1.55 -10.79
N GLN A 181 0.32 0.76 -11.08
CA GLN A 181 -1.05 1.18 -10.87
C GLN A 181 -1.38 1.17 -9.38
N LEU A 182 -1.58 2.35 -8.79
CA LEU A 182 -1.99 2.50 -7.40
C LEU A 182 -3.51 2.46 -7.31
N MET A 183 -4.05 1.48 -6.60
CA MET A 183 -5.48 1.25 -6.47
C MET A 183 -5.91 1.25 -5.00
N TRP A 184 -7.15 1.57 -4.81
CA TRP A 184 -7.84 1.43 -3.56
C TRP A 184 -9.09 0.57 -3.78
N GLU A 185 -9.11 -0.59 -3.15
CA GLU A 185 -10.17 -1.59 -3.33
C GLU A 185 -10.50 -1.86 -4.82
N ASN A 186 -9.46 -2.04 -5.64
CA ASN A 186 -9.53 -2.26 -7.09
C ASN A 186 -10.14 -1.09 -7.91
N ILE A 187 -10.15 0.13 -7.38
CA ILE A 187 -10.46 1.36 -8.11
C ILE A 187 -9.18 2.17 -8.24
N PRO A 188 -8.79 2.69 -9.43
CA PRO A 188 -7.64 3.58 -9.59
C PRO A 188 -7.74 4.80 -8.66
N PHE A 189 -6.67 5.09 -7.89
CA PHE A 189 -6.76 6.03 -6.78
C PHE A 189 -5.73 7.15 -6.81
N LEU A 190 -4.44 6.81 -6.78
CA LEU A 190 -3.35 7.80 -6.75
C LEU A 190 -2.74 7.94 -8.14
N ARG A 191 -3.24 8.87 -8.93
CA ARG A 191 -2.80 9.17 -10.29
C ARG A 191 -2.92 10.67 -10.59
N GLY A 192 -2.26 11.16 -11.64
CA GLY A 192 -2.26 12.57 -12.01
C GLY A 192 -1.69 13.44 -10.88
N LEU A 193 -2.45 14.45 -10.42
CA LEU A 193 -1.99 15.37 -9.36
C LEU A 193 -1.62 14.68 -8.04
N SER A 194 -2.13 13.47 -7.80
CA SER A 194 -1.78 12.72 -6.58
C SER A 194 -0.40 12.04 -6.63
N SER A 195 0.31 12.07 -7.76
CA SER A 195 1.53 11.28 -7.94
C SER A 195 2.66 11.66 -6.98
N SER A 196 2.85 12.94 -6.69
CA SER A 196 3.95 13.40 -5.81
C SER A 196 3.64 13.27 -4.32
N TYR A 197 2.40 13.56 -3.89
CA TYR A 197 2.07 13.63 -2.45
C TYR A 197 1.06 12.57 -2.01
N GLY A 198 0.43 11.86 -2.92
CA GLY A 198 -0.71 10.97 -2.64
C GLY A 198 -0.41 9.82 -1.67
N LEU A 199 0.84 9.39 -1.54
CA LEU A 199 1.21 8.34 -0.58
C LEU A 199 0.94 8.77 0.87
N SER A 200 1.01 10.09 1.18
CA SER A 200 0.66 10.64 2.51
C SER A 200 -0.86 10.70 2.76
N TYR A 201 -1.70 10.62 1.71
CA TYR A 201 -3.16 10.70 1.86
C TYR A 201 -3.79 9.43 2.43
N VAL A 202 -3.02 8.33 2.53
CA VAL A 202 -3.48 7.02 2.99
C VAL A 202 -2.92 6.73 4.37
N PRO A 203 -3.67 6.97 5.46
CA PRO A 203 -3.22 6.69 6.82
C PRO A 203 -3.00 5.19 7.05
N GLY A 204 -1.87 4.83 7.68
CA GLY A 204 -1.48 3.45 7.93
C GLY A 204 -2.49 2.65 8.74
N SER A 205 -3.08 3.28 9.74
CA SER A 205 -4.06 2.64 10.64
C SER A 205 -5.42 2.34 9.98
N TRP A 206 -5.73 2.95 8.81
CA TRP A 206 -6.96 2.69 8.05
C TRP A 206 -6.87 1.43 7.20
N MET A 207 -5.65 1.03 6.85
CA MET A 207 -5.40 -0.12 6.00
C MET A 207 -5.65 -1.44 6.73
N GLU A 208 -6.30 -2.37 6.07
CA GLU A 208 -6.42 -3.78 6.48
C GLU A 208 -5.30 -4.61 5.86
N SER A 209 -5.01 -4.37 4.58
CA SER A 209 -3.91 -5.01 3.86
C SER A 209 -3.46 -4.19 2.65
N ILE A 210 -2.22 -4.46 2.20
CA ILE A 210 -1.71 -3.97 0.93
C ILE A 210 -1.37 -5.19 0.07
N GLN A 211 -1.85 -5.22 -1.15
CA GLN A 211 -1.59 -6.27 -2.12
C GLN A 211 -0.68 -5.74 -3.23
N ILE A 212 0.52 -6.28 -3.33
CA ILE A 212 1.53 -5.87 -4.30
C ILE A 212 1.69 -6.97 -5.34
N SER A 213 1.27 -6.70 -6.57
CA SER A 213 1.40 -7.62 -7.70
C SER A 213 2.45 -7.11 -8.67
N LYS A 214 3.51 -7.91 -8.90
CA LYS A 214 4.57 -7.59 -9.88
C LYS A 214 4.16 -7.99 -11.29
N GLY A 215 4.61 -7.23 -12.27
CA GLY A 215 4.27 -7.42 -13.67
C GLY A 215 2.92 -6.83 -14.03
N THR A 216 2.44 -7.07 -15.25
CA THR A 216 1.13 -6.57 -15.66
C THR A 216 0.01 -7.17 -14.81
N SER A 217 -1.03 -6.39 -14.52
CA SER A 217 -2.24 -6.83 -13.79
C SER A 217 -3.28 -7.44 -14.75
N SER A 218 -4.47 -7.79 -14.23
CA SER A 218 -5.62 -8.16 -15.09
C SER A 218 -6.05 -7.00 -15.99
N VAL A 219 -6.52 -7.30 -17.22
CA VAL A 219 -7.10 -6.30 -18.14
C VAL A 219 -8.37 -5.65 -17.61
N ILE A 220 -9.05 -6.29 -16.64
CA ILE A 220 -10.24 -5.77 -15.95
C ILE A 220 -9.91 -4.48 -15.18
N ASN A 221 -8.69 -4.37 -14.64
CA ASN A 221 -8.24 -3.24 -13.82
C ASN A 221 -7.74 -2.03 -14.62
N GLY A 222 -7.78 -2.11 -15.97
CA GLY A 222 -7.33 -1.04 -16.84
C GLY A 222 -5.99 -1.30 -17.50
N TYR A 223 -5.45 -0.30 -18.16
CA TYR A 223 -4.26 -0.38 -19.00
C TYR A 223 -2.96 0.10 -18.31
N GLU A 224 -3.05 0.81 -17.19
CA GLU A 224 -1.93 1.58 -16.60
C GLU A 224 -0.88 0.73 -15.83
N SER A 225 -1.07 -0.57 -15.66
CA SER A 225 -0.10 -1.43 -14.97
C SER A 225 1.05 -1.82 -15.90
N VAL A 226 2.19 -1.13 -15.81
CA VAL A 226 3.44 -1.44 -16.51
C VAL A 226 4.34 -2.33 -15.64
N THR A 227 4.70 -1.89 -14.44
CA THR A 227 5.55 -2.64 -13.51
C THR A 227 4.75 -3.51 -12.55
N GLY A 228 3.49 -3.19 -12.35
CA GLY A 228 2.60 -3.93 -11.45
C GLY A 228 1.45 -3.11 -10.93
N GLN A 229 0.83 -3.66 -9.91
CA GLN A 229 -0.32 -3.08 -9.23
C GLN A 229 -0.11 -3.12 -7.72
N ILE A 230 -0.41 -2.03 -7.06
CA ILE A 230 -0.48 -1.94 -5.59
C ILE A 230 -1.92 -1.61 -5.23
N ASN A 231 -2.63 -2.55 -4.60
CA ASN A 231 -4.00 -2.38 -4.16
C ASN A 231 -4.07 -2.28 -2.64
N VAL A 232 -4.65 -1.22 -2.13
CA VAL A 232 -4.87 -0.98 -0.70
C VAL A 232 -6.29 -1.35 -0.34
N GLU A 233 -6.45 -2.24 0.63
CA GLU A 233 -7.75 -2.56 1.24
C GLU A 233 -7.88 -1.80 2.55
N TYR A 234 -8.97 -1.06 2.74
CA TYR A 234 -9.30 -0.42 4.00
C TYR A 234 -10.12 -1.34 4.88
N LYS A 235 -10.07 -1.12 6.19
CA LYS A 235 -10.91 -1.81 7.17
C LYS A 235 -12.39 -1.70 6.80
N LYS A 236 -13.12 -2.80 6.98
CA LYS A 236 -14.53 -2.93 6.56
C LYS A 236 -15.44 -2.82 7.77
N PRO A 237 -16.59 -2.11 7.68
CA PRO A 237 -17.49 -1.91 8.80
C PRO A 237 -18.10 -3.22 9.34
N GLN A 238 -18.16 -4.27 8.50
CA GLN A 238 -18.68 -5.56 8.89
C GLN A 238 -17.79 -6.35 9.84
N THR A 239 -16.45 -6.20 9.65
CA THR A 239 -15.42 -7.01 10.35
C THR A 239 -14.59 -6.20 11.35
N ALA A 240 -14.51 -4.88 11.18
CA ALA A 240 -13.74 -4.02 12.06
C ALA A 240 -14.37 -3.91 13.46
N LYS A 241 -13.53 -3.64 14.45
CA LYS A 241 -13.97 -3.36 15.83
C LYS A 241 -14.84 -2.11 15.89
N PRO A 242 -15.77 -1.99 16.86
CA PRO A 242 -16.66 -0.84 16.96
C PRO A 242 -15.96 0.50 17.08
N PHE A 243 -14.84 0.55 17.81
CA PHE A 243 -14.06 1.78 17.99
C PHE A 243 -12.57 1.49 18.00
N PHE A 244 -11.82 2.41 17.40
CA PHE A 244 -10.35 2.40 17.35
C PHE A 244 -9.82 3.81 17.49
N LEU A 245 -8.73 3.97 18.25
CA LEU A 245 -7.96 5.19 18.36
C LEU A 245 -6.47 4.85 18.34
N ASN A 246 -5.67 5.55 17.54
CA ASN A 246 -4.23 5.49 17.59
C ASN A 246 -3.67 6.91 17.70
N TYR A 247 -2.86 7.14 18.72
CA TYR A 247 -2.08 8.36 18.88
C TYR A 247 -0.60 8.03 18.74
N TYR A 248 0.10 8.80 17.93
CA TYR A 248 1.52 8.68 17.62
C TYR A 248 2.22 10.02 17.86
N ILE A 249 3.45 9.97 18.36
CA ILE A 249 4.34 11.11 18.52
C ILE A 249 5.77 10.71 18.18
N SER A 250 6.52 11.60 17.50
CA SER A 250 7.96 11.42 17.21
C SER A 250 8.83 12.39 17.99
N SER A 251 10.16 12.13 17.98
CA SER A 251 11.17 13.02 18.58
C SER A 251 11.17 14.44 17.96
N GLU A 252 10.71 14.59 16.72
CA GLU A 252 10.54 15.88 16.04
C GLU A 252 9.23 16.59 16.39
N LEU A 253 8.47 16.03 17.33
CA LEU A 253 7.15 16.50 17.75
C LEU A 253 6.09 16.46 16.63
N LYS A 254 6.23 15.55 15.66
CA LYS A 254 5.14 15.18 14.78
C LYS A 254 4.11 14.41 15.58
N ASN A 255 2.87 14.87 15.56
CA ASN A 255 1.74 14.27 16.25
C ASN A 255 0.73 13.74 15.24
N GLU A 256 0.25 12.52 15.42
CA GLU A 256 -0.81 11.94 14.59
C GLU A 256 -1.90 11.33 15.45
N LEU A 257 -3.13 11.60 15.07
CA LEU A 257 -4.32 11.01 15.67
C LEU A 257 -5.13 10.31 14.57
N ASN A 258 -5.41 9.04 14.79
CA ASN A 258 -6.29 8.25 13.95
C ASN A 258 -7.44 7.70 14.77
N VAL A 259 -8.65 7.89 14.30
CA VAL A 259 -9.88 7.41 14.96
C VAL A 259 -10.79 6.78 13.93
N PHE A 260 -11.40 5.67 14.27
CA PHE A 260 -12.57 5.20 13.52
C PHE A 260 -13.64 4.61 14.42
N SER A 261 -14.87 4.69 13.93
CA SER A 261 -16.04 4.07 14.57
C SER A 261 -16.88 3.37 13.54
N THR A 262 -17.36 2.17 13.89
CA THR A 262 -18.26 1.36 13.05
C THR A 262 -19.64 1.25 13.68
N HIS A 263 -20.65 1.30 12.83
CA HIS A 263 -22.05 1.14 13.25
C HIS A 263 -22.76 0.13 12.35
N LYS A 264 -23.33 -0.90 12.94
CA LYS A 264 -24.27 -1.82 12.28
C LYS A 264 -25.68 -1.25 12.45
N ILE A 265 -26.25 -0.68 11.37
CA ILE A 265 -27.58 -0.07 11.40
C ILE A 265 -28.67 -1.15 11.44
N ASN A 266 -28.45 -2.21 10.65
CA ASN A 266 -29.29 -3.41 10.68
C ASN A 266 -28.46 -4.62 10.20
N LYS A 267 -29.11 -5.77 9.94
CA LYS A 267 -28.44 -7.02 9.53
C LYS A 267 -27.68 -6.89 8.21
N ASN A 268 -28.12 -5.99 7.34
CA ASN A 268 -27.63 -5.85 5.97
C ASN A 268 -26.83 -4.56 5.75
N LEU A 269 -27.03 -3.52 6.58
CA LEU A 269 -26.45 -2.19 6.38
C LEU A 269 -25.51 -1.83 7.53
N SER A 270 -24.31 -1.49 7.20
CA SER A 270 -23.28 -1.00 8.15
C SER A 270 -22.57 0.24 7.62
N THR A 271 -22.05 1.06 8.51
CA THR A 271 -21.29 2.25 8.18
C THR A 271 -20.03 2.36 9.03
N MET A 272 -19.02 3.06 8.51
CA MET A 272 -17.79 3.35 9.21
C MET A 272 -17.37 4.80 8.93
N LEU A 273 -17.06 5.54 9.97
CA LEU A 273 -16.45 6.86 9.89
C LEU A 273 -15.00 6.77 10.36
N MET A 274 -14.06 7.31 9.58
CA MET A 274 -12.64 7.37 9.90
C MET A 274 -12.16 8.82 9.85
N GLY A 275 -11.35 9.23 10.80
CA GLY A 275 -10.68 10.52 10.89
C GLY A 275 -9.18 10.34 11.09
N HIS A 276 -8.40 11.16 10.41
CA HIS A 276 -6.95 11.26 10.60
C HIS A 276 -6.55 12.73 10.68
N GLY A 277 -5.70 13.05 11.63
CA GLY A 277 -5.04 14.33 11.74
C GLY A 277 -3.54 14.13 11.95
N SER A 278 -2.72 14.86 11.20
CA SER A 278 -1.26 14.89 11.36
C SER A 278 -0.80 16.35 11.46
N PHE A 279 -0.02 16.64 12.49
CA PHE A 279 0.50 17.97 12.75
C PHE A 279 1.97 17.93 13.13
N MET A 280 2.77 18.77 12.48
CA MET A 280 4.16 19.05 12.84
C MET A 280 4.41 20.55 12.68
N GLY A 281 4.66 21.24 13.80
CA GLY A 281 4.89 22.70 13.83
C GLY A 281 6.34 23.11 14.12
N THR A 282 7.18 22.14 14.50
CA THR A 282 8.59 22.37 14.82
C THR A 282 9.43 22.58 13.58
N LYS A 283 10.44 23.43 13.69
CA LYS A 283 11.51 23.58 12.72
C LYS A 283 12.72 22.76 13.22
N TRP A 284 13.21 21.85 12.37
CA TRP A 284 14.31 20.94 12.68
C TRP A 284 15.34 20.98 11.56
N ASP A 285 16.61 21.12 11.90
CA ASP A 285 17.76 21.18 11.00
C ASP A 285 18.91 20.43 11.69
N GLU A 286 19.00 19.11 11.47
CA GLU A 286 19.96 18.22 12.13
C GLU A 286 21.33 18.29 11.46
N ASN A 287 21.36 18.47 10.13
CA ASN A 287 22.57 18.53 9.33
C ASN A 287 23.23 19.92 9.31
N ASN A 288 22.58 20.95 9.90
CA ASN A 288 23.02 22.33 9.98
C ASN A 288 23.28 22.99 8.61
N ASP A 289 22.47 22.66 7.60
CA ASP A 289 22.56 23.29 6.28
C ASP A 289 21.72 24.57 6.16
N GLY A 290 20.98 24.92 7.21
CA GLY A 290 20.13 26.11 7.30
C GLY A 290 18.74 25.93 6.73
N PHE A 291 18.37 24.72 6.29
CA PHE A 291 17.03 24.34 5.84
C PHE A 291 16.32 23.44 6.86
N MET A 292 15.01 23.42 6.83
CA MET A 292 14.24 22.44 7.60
C MET A 292 14.37 21.07 6.93
N ASP A 293 14.79 20.02 7.67
CA ASP A 293 14.85 18.63 7.19
C ASP A 293 13.47 18.11 6.80
N GLN A 294 12.42 18.57 7.49
CA GLN A 294 11.02 18.31 7.17
C GLN A 294 10.23 19.61 7.19
N PRO A 295 9.30 19.82 6.23
CA PRO A 295 8.40 20.96 6.29
C PRO A 295 7.43 20.83 7.45
N LYS A 296 6.96 21.94 7.99
CA LYS A 296 5.79 21.95 8.87
C LYS A 296 4.61 21.32 8.12
N LEU A 297 3.83 20.54 8.83
CA LEU A 297 2.71 19.79 8.27
C LEU A 297 1.43 20.04 9.05
N ASN A 298 0.34 20.26 8.33
CA ASN A 298 -1.01 20.21 8.86
C ASN A 298 -1.89 19.45 7.87
N GLN A 299 -2.35 18.26 8.27
CA GLN A 299 -3.13 17.38 7.41
C GLN A 299 -4.36 16.87 8.15
N ILE A 300 -5.50 16.88 7.46
CA ILE A 300 -6.76 16.31 7.92
C ILE A 300 -7.33 15.44 6.81
N ASN A 301 -7.61 14.18 7.14
CA ASN A 301 -8.30 13.25 6.25
C ASN A 301 -9.59 12.77 6.92
N LEU A 302 -10.68 12.75 6.17
CA LEU A 302 -11.95 12.20 6.59
C LEU A 302 -12.42 11.17 5.58
N PHE A 303 -12.91 10.05 6.08
CA PHE A 303 -13.44 8.98 5.26
C PHE A 303 -14.71 8.42 5.88
N ASN A 304 -15.74 8.27 5.08
CA ASN A 304 -16.96 7.58 5.47
C ASN A 304 -17.34 6.55 4.41
N ARG A 305 -17.73 5.36 4.84
CA ARG A 305 -18.23 4.32 3.95
C ARG A 305 -19.48 3.66 4.50
N TRP A 306 -20.34 3.29 3.59
CA TRP A 306 -21.54 2.52 3.79
C TRP A 306 -21.42 1.21 3.04
N ALA A 307 -21.80 0.12 3.67
CA ALA A 307 -21.78 -1.20 3.07
C ALA A 307 -23.14 -1.88 3.29
N TYR A 308 -23.71 -2.35 2.20
CA TYR A 308 -24.94 -3.13 2.19
C TYR A 308 -24.67 -4.53 1.65
N GLU A 309 -25.16 -5.54 2.33
CA GLU A 309 -25.05 -6.95 1.93
C GLU A 309 -26.40 -7.64 2.12
N GLY A 310 -26.96 -8.22 1.05
CA GLY A 310 -28.19 -8.99 1.16
C GLY A 310 -28.82 -9.35 -0.18
N ASN A 311 -29.45 -10.52 -0.23
CA ASN A 311 -30.30 -11.00 -1.33
C ASN A 311 -29.62 -10.99 -2.72
N GLY A 312 -28.32 -11.39 -2.82
CA GLY A 312 -27.58 -11.40 -4.08
C GLY A 312 -27.15 -10.00 -4.56
N TYR A 313 -27.25 -8.99 -3.69
CA TYR A 313 -26.77 -7.63 -3.95
C TYR A 313 -25.81 -7.15 -2.86
N HIS A 314 -24.66 -6.67 -3.29
CA HIS A 314 -23.65 -6.06 -2.44
C HIS A 314 -23.36 -4.65 -2.92
N SER A 315 -23.34 -3.69 -2.01
CA SER A 315 -23.04 -2.30 -2.37
C SER A 315 -22.14 -1.64 -1.35
N ILE A 316 -21.18 -0.87 -1.86
CA ILE A 316 -20.34 0.01 -1.07
C ILE A 316 -20.47 1.41 -1.67
N LEU A 317 -20.74 2.38 -0.82
CA LEU A 317 -20.68 3.81 -1.14
C LEU A 317 -19.68 4.45 -0.18
N GLY A 318 -18.78 5.29 -0.67
CA GLY A 318 -17.80 5.95 0.18
C GLY A 318 -17.42 7.34 -0.30
N PHE A 319 -17.06 8.15 0.68
CA PHE A 319 -16.58 9.52 0.51
C PHE A 319 -15.24 9.67 1.19
N ASN A 320 -14.28 10.32 0.53
CA ASN A 320 -12.95 10.62 1.04
C ASN A 320 -12.64 12.11 0.84
N PHE A 321 -12.12 12.73 1.89
CA PHE A 321 -11.65 14.11 1.89
C PHE A 321 -10.24 14.18 2.45
N VAL A 322 -9.36 14.93 1.80
CA VAL A 322 -7.99 15.23 2.24
C VAL A 322 -7.76 16.72 2.11
N ASN A 323 -7.23 17.32 3.15
CA ASN A 323 -6.68 18.68 3.14
C ASN A 323 -5.29 18.62 3.78
N GLU A 324 -4.27 19.04 3.04
CA GLU A 324 -2.88 19.02 3.48
C GLU A 324 -2.22 20.35 3.16
N ASN A 325 -1.52 20.91 4.15
CA ASN A 325 -0.67 22.08 4.00
C ASN A 325 0.74 21.74 4.50
N ARG A 326 1.77 22.08 3.73
CA ARG A 326 3.18 21.99 4.11
C ARG A 326 3.85 23.33 3.88
N ASP A 327 4.64 23.79 4.85
CA ASP A 327 5.42 25.02 4.80
C ASP A 327 6.85 24.73 5.25
N GLY A 328 7.84 25.00 4.38
CA GLY A 328 9.23 24.63 4.62
C GLY A 328 10.22 25.59 3.95
N GLY A 329 11.46 25.13 3.81
CA GLY A 329 12.57 25.91 3.28
C GLY A 329 13.58 26.29 4.36
N GLN A 330 14.23 27.45 4.25
CA GLN A 330 15.22 27.89 5.22
C GLN A 330 14.61 28.09 6.61
N MET A 331 15.40 27.85 7.67
CA MET A 331 14.97 27.89 9.07
C MET A 331 14.32 29.23 9.48
N ASP A 332 14.76 30.32 8.92
CA ASP A 332 14.29 31.67 9.20
C ASP A 332 13.31 32.21 8.14
N TYR A 333 12.86 31.37 7.20
CA TYR A 333 11.84 31.75 6.23
C TYR A 333 10.49 32.02 6.91
N ASP A 334 9.84 33.11 6.48
CA ASP A 334 8.46 33.47 6.83
C ASP A 334 7.71 33.83 5.54
N GLU A 335 6.61 33.11 5.25
CA GLU A 335 5.82 33.30 4.04
C GLU A 335 5.27 34.74 3.92
N ASN A 336 4.88 35.36 5.02
CA ASN A 336 4.30 36.70 5.01
C ASN A 336 5.33 37.79 4.63
N ILE A 337 6.61 37.54 4.86
CA ILE A 337 7.69 38.48 4.62
C ILE A 337 8.43 38.17 3.32
N HIS A 338 8.78 36.88 3.11
CA HIS A 338 9.77 36.46 2.11
C HIS A 338 9.17 35.79 0.86
N ARG A 339 7.82 35.61 0.80
CA ARG A 339 7.18 34.83 -0.28
C ARG A 339 7.55 35.29 -1.69
N ASN A 340 7.78 36.58 -1.87
CA ASN A 340 8.02 37.19 -3.19
C ASN A 340 9.38 37.87 -3.28
N ASP A 341 10.33 37.56 -2.39
CA ASP A 341 11.68 38.10 -2.43
C ASP A 341 12.72 37.02 -2.83
N THR A 342 13.97 37.40 -2.89
CA THR A 342 15.11 36.51 -3.14
C THR A 342 16.09 36.50 -1.96
N VAL A 343 15.58 36.83 -0.75
CA VAL A 343 16.38 36.87 0.46
C VAL A 343 16.39 35.52 1.13
N LYS A 344 15.21 34.90 1.29
CA LYS A 344 15.05 33.60 1.93
C LYS A 344 14.23 32.64 1.04
N TYR A 345 14.73 31.42 0.96
CA TYR A 345 14.07 30.38 0.18
C TYR A 345 13.01 29.65 1.00
N GLY A 346 11.81 29.63 0.50
CA GLY A 346 10.70 28.93 1.11
C GLY A 346 9.95 28.05 0.15
N ILE A 347 9.24 27.08 0.70
CA ILE A 347 8.31 26.21 -0.02
C ILE A 347 6.94 26.26 0.65
N GLY A 348 5.90 26.11 -0.17
CA GLY A 348 4.54 25.88 0.32
C GLY A 348 3.80 24.94 -0.59
N ILE A 349 3.05 24.01 0.00
CA ILE A 349 2.30 22.97 -0.69
C ILE A 349 0.91 22.93 -0.07
N LYS A 350 -0.13 23.15 -0.88
CA LYS A 350 -1.54 23.11 -0.46
C LYS A 350 -2.27 22.10 -1.35
N ASN A 351 -2.81 21.06 -0.73
CA ASN A 351 -3.55 20.00 -1.41
C ASN A 351 -4.97 19.89 -0.85
N GLN A 352 -5.96 19.87 -1.74
CA GLN A 352 -7.36 19.59 -1.39
C GLN A 352 -7.90 18.53 -2.34
N ARG A 353 -8.39 17.41 -1.79
CA ARG A 353 -8.91 16.31 -2.59
C ARG A 353 -10.23 15.81 -2.04
N PHE A 354 -11.20 15.67 -2.92
CA PHE A 354 -12.50 15.05 -2.66
C PHE A 354 -12.68 13.85 -3.58
N GLN A 355 -13.17 12.77 -3.06
CA GLN A 355 -13.52 11.60 -3.84
C GLN A 355 -14.81 10.96 -3.34
N LEU A 356 -15.71 10.70 -4.26
CA LEU A 356 -16.88 9.86 -4.08
C LEU A 356 -16.68 8.57 -4.88
N PHE A 357 -17.02 7.41 -4.32
CA PHE A 357 -16.94 6.16 -5.06
C PHE A 357 -18.08 5.22 -4.66
N THR A 358 -18.40 4.31 -5.56
CA THR A 358 -19.34 3.22 -5.31
C THR A 358 -18.90 1.93 -5.98
N LYS A 359 -19.21 0.81 -5.33
CA LYS A 359 -19.03 -0.55 -5.87
C LYS A 359 -20.33 -1.30 -5.66
N ASN A 360 -20.85 -1.89 -6.72
CA ASN A 360 -22.11 -2.62 -6.70
C ASN A 360 -21.91 -3.97 -7.36
N GLY A 361 -22.29 -5.04 -6.69
CA GLY A 361 -22.26 -6.42 -7.17
C GLY A 361 -23.65 -7.02 -7.16
N PHE A 362 -24.02 -7.64 -8.26
CA PHE A 362 -25.32 -8.29 -8.46
C PHE A 362 -25.10 -9.73 -8.87
N GLU A 363 -25.68 -10.67 -8.14
CA GLU A 363 -25.79 -12.06 -8.58
C GLU A 363 -26.95 -12.18 -9.57
N VAL A 364 -26.70 -12.85 -10.71
CA VAL A 364 -27.72 -13.02 -11.74
C VAL A 364 -28.61 -14.24 -11.39
N LYS A 365 -29.86 -14.00 -11.02
CA LYS A 365 -30.78 -15.07 -10.65
C LYS A 365 -31.02 -16.05 -11.81
N GLY A 366 -30.89 -17.33 -11.52
CA GLY A 366 -31.11 -18.40 -12.52
C GLY A 366 -29.91 -18.73 -13.39
N MET A 367 -28.76 -18.08 -13.17
CA MET A 367 -27.47 -18.40 -13.77
C MET A 367 -26.46 -18.57 -12.65
N ASP A 368 -26.17 -19.83 -12.31
CA ASP A 368 -25.23 -20.14 -11.23
C ASP A 368 -23.86 -19.49 -11.54
N GLU A 369 -23.20 -18.95 -10.52
CA GLU A 369 -21.87 -18.31 -10.59
C GLU A 369 -21.73 -17.19 -11.65
N THR A 370 -22.86 -16.50 -11.92
CA THR A 370 -22.89 -15.35 -12.82
C THR A 370 -23.14 -14.07 -12.04
N SER A 371 -22.30 -13.06 -12.26
CA SER A 371 -22.39 -11.78 -11.56
C SER A 371 -22.13 -10.58 -12.45
N ILE A 372 -22.67 -9.43 -12.05
CA ILE A 372 -22.40 -8.12 -12.65
C ILE A 372 -21.80 -7.23 -11.57
N GLY A 373 -20.62 -6.70 -11.83
CA GLY A 373 -19.96 -5.72 -10.97
C GLY A 373 -19.94 -4.34 -11.63
N ILE A 374 -20.30 -3.30 -10.86
CA ILE A 374 -20.21 -1.90 -11.31
C ILE A 374 -19.39 -1.13 -10.30
N GLN A 375 -18.31 -0.51 -10.77
CA GLN A 375 -17.46 0.37 -9.98
C GLN A 375 -17.51 1.77 -10.58
N ALA A 376 -17.66 2.80 -9.74
CA ALA A 376 -17.60 4.18 -10.19
C ALA A 376 -16.88 5.04 -9.14
N ALA A 377 -16.13 6.04 -9.59
CA ALA A 377 -15.51 7.03 -8.74
C ALA A 377 -15.47 8.40 -9.42
N ALA A 378 -15.72 9.45 -8.66
CA ALA A 378 -15.55 10.84 -9.08
C ALA A 378 -14.54 11.51 -8.14
N THR A 379 -13.56 12.21 -8.69
CA THR A 379 -12.50 12.88 -7.93
C THR A 379 -12.36 14.33 -8.36
N TYR A 380 -12.25 15.22 -7.38
CA TYR A 380 -11.79 16.58 -7.55
C TYR A 380 -10.51 16.75 -6.73
N HIS A 381 -9.44 17.23 -7.36
CA HIS A 381 -8.16 17.48 -6.71
C HIS A 381 -7.64 18.87 -7.14
N LYS A 382 -7.30 19.69 -6.16
CA LYS A 382 -6.65 20.97 -6.35
C LYS A 382 -5.31 20.97 -5.62
N GLN A 383 -4.29 21.48 -6.29
CA GLN A 383 -2.92 21.55 -5.77
C GLN A 383 -2.32 22.90 -6.12
N ASP A 384 -1.86 23.65 -5.11
CA ASP A 384 -1.13 24.89 -5.24
C ASP A 384 0.23 24.74 -4.55
N VAL A 385 1.32 24.93 -5.30
CA VAL A 385 2.68 24.64 -4.84
C VAL A 385 3.62 25.77 -5.25
N TYR A 386 4.61 26.06 -4.37
CA TYR A 386 5.76 26.85 -4.74
C TYR A 386 7.06 26.32 -4.14
N PHE A 387 8.14 26.51 -4.88
CA PHE A 387 9.52 26.25 -4.47
C PHE A 387 10.36 27.49 -4.84
N GLY A 388 10.61 28.36 -3.86
CA GLY A 388 11.25 29.66 -4.12
C GLY A 388 10.52 30.45 -5.19
N LEU A 389 11.12 30.61 -6.37
CA LEU A 389 10.57 31.36 -7.50
C LEU A 389 9.80 30.49 -8.51
N ALA A 390 9.75 29.19 -8.33
CA ALA A 390 8.92 28.30 -9.13
C ALA A 390 7.54 28.13 -8.48
N THR A 391 6.48 28.23 -9.28
CA THR A 391 5.10 28.06 -8.85
C THR A 391 4.38 27.06 -9.74
N TYR A 392 3.51 26.28 -9.15
CA TYR A 392 2.63 25.36 -9.85
C TYR A 392 1.22 25.44 -9.26
N SER A 393 0.23 25.45 -10.11
CA SER A 393 -1.17 25.34 -9.75
C SER A 393 -1.85 24.32 -10.66
N GLY A 394 -2.44 23.30 -10.06
CA GLY A 394 -3.10 22.22 -10.77
C GLY A 394 -4.52 21.98 -10.26
N THR A 395 -5.44 21.71 -11.18
CA THR A 395 -6.79 21.21 -10.89
C THR A 395 -7.05 19.97 -11.72
N GLN A 396 -7.50 18.90 -11.09
CA GLN A 396 -7.90 17.65 -11.73
C GLN A 396 -9.35 17.31 -11.38
N LYS A 397 -10.16 17.02 -12.41
CA LYS A 397 -11.52 16.47 -12.29
C LYS A 397 -11.54 15.14 -13.01
N SER A 398 -11.83 14.05 -12.30
CA SER A 398 -11.79 12.71 -12.86
C SER A 398 -13.10 11.97 -12.62
N LEU A 399 -13.50 11.16 -13.61
CA LEU A 399 -14.57 10.19 -13.51
C LEU A 399 -14.07 8.82 -13.96
N TYR A 400 -14.31 7.80 -13.18
CA TYR A 400 -14.03 6.40 -13.51
C TYR A 400 -15.30 5.58 -13.41
N LEU A 401 -15.55 4.75 -14.42
CA LEU A 401 -16.63 3.78 -14.46
C LEU A 401 -16.06 2.45 -14.97
N ASN A 402 -16.42 1.34 -14.35
CA ASN A 402 -16.06 -0.01 -14.80
C ASN A 402 -17.24 -0.93 -14.56
N ALA A 403 -17.79 -1.48 -15.61
CA ALA A 403 -18.86 -2.47 -15.60
C ALA A 403 -18.32 -3.82 -16.06
N ILE A 404 -18.46 -4.84 -15.24
CA ILE A 404 -17.87 -6.17 -15.40
C ILE A 404 -19.00 -7.18 -15.36
N PHE A 405 -19.15 -7.99 -16.40
CA PHE A 405 -19.94 -9.20 -16.42
C PHE A 405 -19.02 -10.39 -16.27
N GLN A 406 -19.31 -11.28 -15.34
CA GLN A 406 -18.53 -12.48 -15.11
C GLN A 406 -19.46 -13.69 -15.04
N SER A 407 -19.11 -14.77 -15.74
CA SER A 407 -19.88 -16.01 -15.74
C SER A 407 -18.96 -17.22 -15.83
N GLU A 408 -19.23 -18.20 -14.99
CA GLU A 408 -18.59 -19.51 -15.02
C GLU A 408 -19.47 -20.49 -15.83
N LEU A 409 -18.99 -20.90 -17.01
CA LEU A 409 -19.68 -21.90 -17.81
C LEU A 409 -19.47 -23.32 -17.32
N SER A 410 -18.40 -23.55 -16.58
CA SER A 410 -18.10 -24.78 -15.86
C SER A 410 -16.99 -24.45 -14.86
N HIS A 411 -16.78 -25.29 -13.85
CA HIS A 411 -15.73 -25.10 -12.83
C HIS A 411 -14.30 -24.89 -13.37
N GLN A 412 -14.11 -25.00 -14.68
CA GLN A 412 -12.81 -24.80 -15.34
C GLN A 412 -12.76 -23.55 -16.21
N HIS A 413 -13.90 -22.96 -16.57
CA HIS A 413 -14.00 -21.94 -17.61
C HIS A 413 -14.74 -20.70 -17.11
N LEU A 414 -14.00 -19.67 -16.72
CA LEU A 414 -14.54 -18.38 -16.28
C LEU A 414 -14.31 -17.33 -17.39
N TYR A 415 -15.39 -16.66 -17.78
CA TYR A 415 -15.36 -15.55 -18.75
C TYR A 415 -15.71 -14.24 -18.07
N SER A 416 -14.96 -13.21 -18.38
CA SER A 416 -15.24 -11.85 -17.93
C SER A 416 -15.24 -10.91 -19.13
N PHE A 417 -16.30 -10.13 -19.29
CA PHE A 417 -16.40 -9.08 -20.30
C PHE A 417 -16.76 -7.77 -19.62
N GLY A 418 -16.33 -6.66 -20.20
CA GLY A 418 -16.70 -5.41 -19.60
C GLY A 418 -16.45 -4.20 -20.46
N PHE A 419 -16.97 -3.11 -19.93
CA PHE A 419 -16.81 -1.76 -20.43
C PHE A 419 -16.27 -0.88 -19.34
N SER A 420 -15.32 -0.02 -19.67
CA SER A 420 -14.84 1.00 -18.75
C SER A 420 -14.86 2.37 -19.40
N TYR A 421 -14.97 3.38 -18.58
CA TYR A 421 -14.84 4.77 -19.01
C TYR A 421 -13.99 5.52 -18.00
N GLN A 422 -12.94 6.17 -18.50
CA GLN A 422 -12.08 7.03 -17.71
C GLN A 422 -12.07 8.41 -18.34
N TYR A 423 -12.40 9.40 -17.54
CA TYR A 423 -12.37 10.80 -17.93
C TYR A 423 -11.49 11.58 -16.96
N ASP A 424 -10.56 12.35 -17.51
CA ASP A 424 -9.70 13.24 -16.76
C ASP A 424 -9.67 14.61 -17.43
N ASN A 425 -9.88 15.65 -16.65
CA ASN A 425 -9.66 17.03 -17.06
C ASN A 425 -8.61 17.65 -16.13
N TYR A 426 -7.49 18.02 -16.72
CA TYR A 426 -6.37 18.67 -16.06
C TYR A 426 -6.27 20.13 -16.50
N GLU A 427 -6.08 21.01 -15.54
CA GLU A 427 -5.72 22.41 -15.75
C GLU A 427 -4.43 22.65 -14.96
N GLU A 428 -3.27 22.69 -15.64
CA GLU A 428 -1.96 22.80 -15.01
C GLU A 428 -1.25 24.08 -15.46
N ASN A 429 -0.82 24.89 -14.51
CA ASN A 429 -0.04 26.10 -14.75
C ASN A 429 1.27 26.01 -13.99
N TYR A 430 2.38 26.12 -14.70
CA TYR A 430 3.73 26.21 -14.14
C TYR A 430 4.38 27.51 -14.54
N THR A 431 5.03 28.19 -13.60
CA THR A 431 5.77 29.41 -13.85
C THR A 431 7.04 29.41 -13.01
N LYS A 432 8.15 29.76 -13.63
CA LYS A 432 9.41 30.03 -12.95
C LYS A 432 9.87 31.46 -13.27
N LEU A 433 10.28 32.17 -12.23
CA LEU A 433 10.84 33.49 -12.35
C LEU A 433 12.36 33.46 -12.17
N LYS A 434 13.08 34.36 -12.83
CA LYS A 434 14.49 34.67 -12.55
C LYS A 434 14.62 35.51 -11.28
N SER A 435 15.84 35.62 -10.74
CA SER A 435 16.12 36.45 -9.56
C SER A 435 15.74 37.92 -9.73
N ASN A 436 15.74 38.45 -10.96
CA ASN A 436 15.25 39.81 -11.28
C ASN A 436 13.74 39.88 -11.46
N LYS A 437 12.99 38.80 -11.13
CA LYS A 437 11.52 38.66 -11.24
C LYS A 437 10.97 38.70 -12.68
N SER A 438 11.81 38.64 -13.71
CA SER A 438 11.34 38.38 -15.08
C SER A 438 10.99 36.90 -15.24
N TYR A 439 10.13 36.57 -16.22
CA TYR A 439 9.83 35.17 -16.54
C TYR A 439 11.07 34.45 -17.08
N ASP A 440 11.35 33.28 -16.53
CA ASP A 440 12.28 32.31 -17.09
C ASP A 440 11.54 31.38 -18.04
N THR A 441 10.45 30.76 -17.52
CA THR A 441 9.56 29.94 -18.32
C THR A 441 8.15 29.94 -17.74
N SER A 442 7.15 29.69 -18.58
CA SER A 442 5.76 29.54 -18.17
C SER A 442 5.06 28.54 -19.09
N TYR A 443 4.33 27.62 -18.49
CA TYR A 443 3.50 26.64 -19.19
C TYR A 443 2.06 26.73 -18.68
N ASN A 444 1.12 26.72 -19.61
CA ASN A 444 -0.30 26.49 -19.37
C ASN A 444 -0.69 25.25 -20.17
N ARG A 445 -1.06 24.16 -19.49
CA ARG A 445 -1.33 22.87 -20.11
C ARG A 445 -2.71 22.31 -19.70
N PRO A 446 -3.79 22.83 -20.31
CA PRO A 446 -5.06 22.17 -20.20
C PRO A 446 -5.03 20.84 -20.98
N ARG A 447 -5.53 19.78 -20.37
CA ARG A 447 -5.59 18.46 -21.01
C ARG A 447 -6.88 17.76 -20.61
N VAL A 448 -7.63 17.30 -21.62
CA VAL A 448 -8.84 16.50 -21.43
C VAL A 448 -8.64 15.14 -22.09
N GLU A 449 -8.73 14.09 -21.30
CA GLU A 449 -8.69 12.71 -21.75
C GLU A 449 -10.04 12.04 -21.51
N SER A 450 -10.65 11.53 -22.57
CA SER A 450 -11.85 10.69 -22.52
C SER A 450 -11.47 9.33 -23.10
N VAL A 451 -11.54 8.28 -22.28
CA VAL A 451 -11.01 6.96 -22.61
C VAL A 451 -12.08 5.90 -22.35
N PRO A 452 -13.06 5.72 -23.26
CA PRO A 452 -13.87 4.52 -23.27
C PRO A 452 -13.02 3.31 -23.61
N GLY A 453 -13.30 2.17 -22.97
CA GLY A 453 -12.56 0.93 -23.20
C GLY A 453 -13.46 -0.29 -23.09
N VAL A 454 -13.15 -1.32 -23.85
CA VAL A 454 -13.80 -2.63 -23.79
C VAL A 454 -12.77 -3.70 -23.53
N PHE A 455 -13.13 -4.71 -22.77
CA PHE A 455 -12.22 -5.80 -22.45
C PHE A 455 -12.92 -7.16 -22.40
N ALA A 456 -12.11 -8.19 -22.63
CA ALA A 456 -12.49 -9.58 -22.46
C ALA A 456 -11.34 -10.32 -21.78
N GLN A 457 -11.66 -11.15 -20.82
CA GLN A 457 -10.72 -12.02 -20.12
C GLN A 457 -11.30 -13.42 -20.03
N TYR A 458 -10.47 -14.40 -20.28
CA TYR A 458 -10.76 -15.81 -20.11
C TYR A 458 -9.83 -16.40 -19.09
N THR A 459 -10.38 -17.14 -18.14
CA THR A 459 -9.63 -17.89 -17.14
C THR A 459 -9.93 -19.37 -17.32
N PHE A 460 -8.88 -20.15 -17.55
CA PHE A 460 -8.92 -21.60 -17.56
C PHE A 460 -8.27 -22.13 -16.29
N GLU A 461 -8.98 -22.98 -15.56
CA GLU A 461 -8.47 -23.53 -14.32
C GLU A 461 -8.62 -25.05 -14.26
N ILE A 462 -7.52 -25.75 -14.03
CA ILE A 462 -7.50 -27.11 -13.54
C ILE A 462 -7.23 -27.00 -12.04
N PRO A 463 -8.20 -27.28 -11.16
CA PRO A 463 -8.07 -27.10 -9.73
C PRO A 463 -6.77 -27.68 -9.19
N GLU A 464 -6.10 -26.93 -8.31
CA GLU A 464 -4.81 -27.24 -7.69
C GLU A 464 -3.63 -27.50 -8.65
N LYS A 465 -3.81 -27.44 -9.98
CA LYS A 465 -2.75 -27.78 -10.94
C LYS A 465 -2.34 -26.63 -11.84
N LEU A 466 -3.27 -26.03 -12.57
CA LEU A 466 -2.96 -25.05 -13.59
C LEU A 466 -4.04 -23.98 -13.66
N THR A 467 -3.63 -22.72 -13.68
CA THR A 467 -4.52 -21.58 -14.00
C THR A 467 -3.89 -20.77 -15.12
N VAL A 468 -4.65 -20.49 -16.17
CA VAL A 468 -4.24 -19.63 -17.28
C VAL A 468 -5.24 -18.50 -17.40
N ILE A 469 -4.77 -17.25 -17.40
CA ILE A 469 -5.59 -16.07 -17.62
C ILE A 469 -5.10 -15.39 -18.89
N ALA A 470 -5.94 -15.29 -19.90
CA ALA A 470 -5.70 -14.54 -21.12
C ALA A 470 -6.69 -13.39 -21.22
N GLY A 471 -6.19 -12.19 -21.40
CA GLY A 471 -7.01 -10.98 -21.48
C GLY A 471 -6.58 -10.09 -22.63
N ILE A 472 -7.56 -9.42 -23.22
CA ILE A 472 -7.36 -8.38 -24.23
C ILE A 472 -8.26 -7.19 -23.90
N ARG A 473 -7.74 -5.99 -24.11
CA ARG A 473 -8.46 -4.75 -23.89
C ARG A 473 -8.15 -3.77 -24.99
N ALA A 474 -9.16 -3.04 -25.47
CA ALA A 474 -9.01 -1.94 -26.41
C ALA A 474 -9.53 -0.65 -25.77
N ASP A 475 -8.72 0.40 -25.79
CA ASP A 475 -9.00 1.71 -25.21
C ASP A 475 -8.89 2.80 -26.29
N PHE A 476 -9.87 3.69 -26.32
CA PHE A 476 -10.02 4.76 -27.30
C PHE A 476 -9.75 6.09 -26.64
N ASN A 477 -8.47 6.48 -26.52
CA ASN A 477 -8.09 7.73 -25.88
C ASN A 477 -8.28 8.92 -26.83
N SER A 478 -9.06 9.91 -26.41
CA SER A 478 -9.40 11.08 -27.24
C SER A 478 -8.24 12.05 -27.42
N TYR A 479 -7.24 12.02 -26.53
CA TYR A 479 -6.10 12.93 -26.58
C TYR A 479 -4.93 12.35 -27.35
N TYR A 480 -4.68 11.04 -27.21
CA TYR A 480 -3.58 10.33 -27.87
C TYR A 480 -4.08 9.50 -29.05
N ARG A 481 -4.23 8.21 -28.88
CA ARG A 481 -4.62 7.25 -29.90
C ARG A 481 -5.41 6.08 -29.33
N THR A 482 -5.99 5.27 -30.20
CA THR A 482 -6.50 3.94 -29.84
C THR A 482 -5.34 2.98 -29.62
N PHE A 483 -5.43 2.17 -28.56
CA PHE A 483 -4.41 1.16 -28.27
C PHE A 483 -5.00 -0.13 -27.73
N VAL A 484 -4.23 -1.21 -27.80
CA VAL A 484 -4.66 -2.55 -27.41
C VAL A 484 -3.69 -3.12 -26.38
N THR A 485 -4.25 -3.64 -25.28
CA THR A 485 -3.54 -4.17 -24.13
C THR A 485 -3.74 -5.69 -24.02
N PRO A 486 -2.89 -6.53 -24.63
CA PRO A 486 -2.90 -7.97 -24.42
C PRO A 486 -2.16 -8.33 -23.13
N ARG A 487 -2.68 -9.30 -22.36
CA ARG A 487 -2.05 -9.82 -21.12
C ARG A 487 -2.30 -11.31 -20.98
N LEU A 488 -1.25 -12.02 -20.54
CA LEU A 488 -1.27 -13.47 -20.28
C LEU A 488 -0.62 -13.76 -18.94
N HIS A 489 -1.28 -14.57 -18.12
CA HIS A 489 -0.74 -15.08 -16.86
C HIS A 489 -0.93 -16.58 -16.79
N VAL A 490 0.09 -17.29 -16.36
CA VAL A 490 0.08 -18.73 -16.14
C VAL A 490 0.55 -19.02 -14.73
N LYS A 491 -0.21 -19.80 -13.99
CA LYS A 491 0.19 -20.38 -12.70
C LYS A 491 0.15 -21.89 -12.81
N TRP A 492 1.27 -22.52 -12.55
CA TRP A 492 1.39 -23.97 -12.57
C TRP A 492 1.91 -24.47 -11.21
N ASN A 493 1.08 -25.21 -10.52
CA ASN A 493 1.48 -25.91 -9.32
C ASN A 493 2.22 -27.21 -9.72
N ILE A 494 3.56 -27.15 -9.76
CA ILE A 494 4.42 -28.28 -10.10
C ILE A 494 4.22 -29.41 -9.08
N THR A 495 4.09 -29.03 -7.81
CA THR A 495 3.71 -29.89 -6.69
C THR A 495 2.78 -29.12 -5.74
N LYS A 496 2.19 -29.79 -4.74
CA LYS A 496 1.40 -29.11 -3.69
C LYS A 496 2.16 -27.99 -2.96
N SER A 497 3.49 -28.01 -3.00
CA SER A 497 4.34 -27.05 -2.30
C SER A 497 5.19 -26.18 -3.21
N ALA A 498 5.20 -26.41 -4.54
CA ALA A 498 5.99 -25.66 -5.50
C ALA A 498 5.11 -25.11 -6.62
N THR A 499 5.18 -23.80 -6.86
CA THR A 499 4.37 -23.09 -7.84
C THR A 499 5.29 -22.27 -8.76
N LEU A 500 5.11 -22.43 -10.06
CA LEU A 500 5.70 -21.60 -11.10
C LEU A 500 4.63 -20.63 -11.63
N ARG A 501 4.99 -19.35 -11.80
CA ARG A 501 4.14 -18.36 -12.45
C ARG A 501 4.92 -17.69 -13.57
N ALA A 502 4.24 -17.42 -14.68
CA ALA A 502 4.76 -16.63 -15.77
C ALA A 502 3.73 -15.57 -16.18
N SER A 503 4.21 -14.42 -16.63
CA SER A 503 3.36 -13.35 -17.11
C SER A 503 4.00 -12.63 -18.29
N ALA A 504 3.17 -12.17 -19.22
CA ALA A 504 3.57 -11.28 -20.31
C ALA A 504 2.42 -10.35 -20.66
N GLY A 505 2.69 -9.08 -20.89
CA GLY A 505 1.64 -8.15 -21.28
C GLY A 505 2.13 -6.75 -21.54
N LYS A 506 1.27 -5.95 -22.14
CA LYS A 506 1.48 -4.52 -22.36
C LYS A 506 0.88 -3.67 -21.26
N GLY A 507 1.50 -2.53 -21.00
CA GLY A 507 0.97 -1.44 -20.21
C GLY A 507 1.15 -0.12 -20.92
N TYR A 508 0.24 0.82 -20.66
CA TYR A 508 0.24 2.17 -21.23
C TYR A 508 0.06 3.21 -20.11
N ARG A 509 0.55 4.42 -20.32
CA ARG A 509 0.42 5.51 -19.36
C ARG A 509 0.48 6.88 -20.02
N SER A 510 -0.38 7.80 -19.58
CA SER A 510 -0.28 9.22 -19.88
C SER A 510 0.63 9.91 -18.85
N ALA A 511 1.66 10.60 -19.31
CA ALA A 511 2.58 11.33 -18.43
C ALA A 511 1.98 12.68 -17.98
N SER A 512 2.15 13.02 -16.69
CA SER A 512 1.84 14.35 -16.13
C SER A 512 3.14 15.01 -15.67
N VAL A 513 3.78 15.78 -16.58
CA VAL A 513 5.16 16.27 -16.41
C VAL A 513 5.40 16.97 -15.09
N PHE A 514 4.51 17.90 -14.71
CA PHE A 514 4.71 18.72 -13.51
C PHE A 514 4.34 17.96 -12.25
N SER A 515 3.11 17.43 -12.18
CA SER A 515 2.60 16.81 -10.96
C SER A 515 3.34 15.52 -10.56
N GLU A 516 4.01 14.85 -11.48
CA GLU A 516 4.82 13.65 -11.22
C GLU A 516 6.27 13.98 -10.83
N ASN A 517 6.73 15.20 -11.10
CA ASN A 517 8.14 15.59 -11.01
C ASN A 517 8.36 16.86 -10.19
N MET A 518 7.49 17.09 -9.19
CA MET A 518 7.55 18.28 -8.31
C MET A 518 8.92 18.47 -7.64
N GLY A 519 9.63 17.39 -7.31
CA GLY A 519 10.94 17.45 -6.68
C GLY A 519 11.96 18.25 -7.49
N TYR A 520 11.89 18.25 -8.82
CA TYR A 520 12.81 19.06 -9.65
C TYR A 520 12.54 20.56 -9.55
N MET A 521 11.38 20.99 -9.07
CA MET A 521 11.12 22.42 -8.79
C MET A 521 11.93 22.93 -7.60
N ALA A 522 12.41 22.03 -6.72
CA ALA A 522 13.29 22.34 -5.62
C ALA A 522 14.76 22.56 -6.07
N SER A 523 14.95 23.10 -7.28
CA SER A 523 16.27 23.36 -7.85
C SER A 523 16.29 24.65 -8.67
N SER A 524 17.51 25.10 -9.00
CA SER A 524 17.71 26.20 -9.94
C SER A 524 17.34 25.83 -11.39
N ARG A 525 17.17 24.54 -11.70
CA ARG A 525 16.90 24.06 -13.06
C ARG A 525 15.51 24.45 -13.53
N THR A 526 15.43 24.75 -14.82
CA THR A 526 14.17 25.06 -15.49
C THR A 526 13.62 23.81 -16.16
N VAL A 527 12.33 23.54 -16.00
CA VAL A 527 11.66 22.46 -16.71
C VAL A 527 11.49 22.83 -18.18
N MET A 528 12.01 21.99 -19.07
CA MET A 528 11.91 22.15 -20.52
C MET A 528 11.18 20.95 -21.14
N ILE A 529 10.08 21.20 -21.81
CA ILE A 529 9.38 20.20 -22.60
C ILE A 529 9.85 20.39 -24.05
N VAL A 530 10.72 19.50 -24.49
CA VAL A 530 11.47 19.64 -25.75
C VAL A 530 10.66 19.12 -26.94
N ASP A 531 9.72 18.20 -26.69
CA ASP A 531 8.93 17.52 -27.70
C ASP A 531 7.45 17.44 -27.26
N GLU A 532 6.53 17.25 -28.20
CA GLU A 532 5.16 16.89 -27.91
C GLU A 532 5.12 15.46 -27.35
N LEU A 533 4.74 15.33 -26.09
CA LEU A 533 4.82 14.07 -25.36
C LEU A 533 3.68 13.12 -25.76
N ASP A 534 4.03 11.90 -26.16
CA ASP A 534 3.08 10.84 -26.55
C ASP A 534 2.83 9.87 -25.39
N LEU A 535 1.86 8.99 -25.58
CA LEU A 535 1.49 7.93 -24.65
C LEU A 535 2.67 6.97 -24.41
N GLU A 536 3.04 6.75 -23.17
CA GLU A 536 4.06 5.77 -22.82
C GLU A 536 3.54 4.35 -23.00
N GLU A 537 4.37 3.48 -23.53
CA GLU A 537 4.03 2.10 -23.88
C GLU A 537 5.20 1.18 -23.53
N ALA A 538 4.92 0.07 -22.84
CA ALA A 538 5.92 -0.92 -22.51
C ALA A 538 5.37 -2.35 -22.52
N TRP A 539 6.24 -3.32 -22.86
CA TRP A 539 6.06 -4.73 -22.55
C TRP A 539 6.68 -5.07 -21.20
N ASN A 540 5.99 -5.91 -20.43
CA ASN A 540 6.54 -6.50 -19.22
C ASN A 540 6.43 -8.02 -19.31
N TYR A 541 7.52 -8.70 -18.93
CA TYR A 541 7.64 -10.15 -18.85
C TYR A 541 8.09 -10.56 -17.47
N GLY A 542 7.50 -11.59 -16.92
CA GLY A 542 7.84 -12.06 -15.57
C GLY A 542 7.82 -13.57 -15.45
N ILE A 543 8.73 -14.10 -14.63
CA ILE A 543 8.73 -15.47 -14.17
C ILE A 543 8.99 -15.52 -12.67
N ASN A 544 8.26 -16.38 -11.96
CA ASN A 544 8.37 -16.55 -10.52
C ASN A 544 8.30 -18.04 -10.16
N LEU A 545 9.22 -18.49 -9.31
CA LEU A 545 9.18 -19.81 -8.70
C LEU A 545 9.06 -19.64 -7.18
N SER A 546 8.08 -20.29 -6.58
CA SER A 546 7.86 -20.30 -5.13
C SER A 546 7.84 -21.73 -4.62
N LYS A 547 8.52 -21.99 -3.50
CA LYS A 547 8.53 -23.27 -2.80
C LYS A 547 8.25 -23.06 -1.32
N CYS A 548 7.30 -23.82 -0.79
CA CYS A 548 6.95 -23.81 0.62
C CYS A 548 7.33 -25.17 1.24
N TRP A 549 7.88 -25.13 2.43
CA TRP A 549 8.13 -26.31 3.28
C TRP A 549 7.31 -26.16 4.55
N GLU A 550 6.65 -27.21 4.95
CA GLU A 550 5.91 -27.31 6.21
C GLU A 550 6.67 -28.25 7.16
N PHE A 551 6.96 -27.75 8.35
CA PHE A 551 7.65 -28.49 9.40
C PHE A 551 6.68 -28.87 10.52
N LYS A 552 7.14 -29.68 11.46
CA LYS A 552 6.38 -29.96 12.69
C LYS A 552 6.02 -28.68 13.43
N GLU A 553 4.94 -28.71 14.19
CA GLU A 553 4.41 -27.58 15.00
C GLU A 553 3.92 -26.38 14.15
N ASN A 554 3.38 -26.62 12.95
CA ASN A 554 2.86 -25.62 12.01
C ASN A 554 3.87 -24.53 11.60
N ARG A 555 5.18 -24.82 11.69
CA ARG A 555 6.23 -23.93 11.19
C ARG A 555 6.37 -24.08 9.69
N LYS A 556 6.65 -22.97 9.02
CA LYS A 556 6.79 -22.92 7.57
C LYS A 556 8.10 -22.26 7.18
N ALA A 557 8.61 -22.63 6.02
CA ALA A 557 9.60 -21.85 5.30
C ALA A 557 9.13 -21.67 3.86
N THR A 558 9.35 -20.48 3.32
CA THR A 558 8.99 -20.15 1.93
C THR A 558 10.21 -19.57 1.25
N PHE A 559 10.58 -20.11 0.11
CA PHE A 559 11.56 -19.53 -0.80
C PHE A 559 10.86 -19.09 -2.07
N THR A 560 11.21 -17.90 -2.54
CA THR A 560 10.68 -17.35 -3.77
C THR A 560 11.81 -16.70 -4.54
N ILE A 561 11.86 -16.92 -5.84
CA ILE A 561 12.74 -16.22 -6.77
C ILE A 561 11.91 -15.72 -7.95
N ASP A 562 12.14 -14.51 -8.35
CA ASP A 562 11.46 -13.90 -9.50
C ASP A 562 12.40 -13.06 -10.36
N PHE A 563 12.12 -13.06 -11.65
CA PHE A 563 12.78 -12.23 -12.63
C PHE A 563 11.71 -11.50 -13.45
N TYR A 564 11.87 -10.20 -13.60
CA TYR A 564 11.02 -9.36 -14.43
C TYR A 564 11.85 -8.51 -15.39
N ARG A 565 11.36 -8.37 -16.61
CA ARG A 565 11.90 -7.46 -17.61
C ARG A 565 10.80 -6.55 -18.14
N THR A 566 11.11 -5.26 -18.19
CA THR A 566 10.26 -4.23 -18.83
C THR A 566 11.04 -3.64 -20.00
N ASP A 567 10.46 -3.68 -21.22
CA ASP A 567 11.01 -3.04 -22.41
C ASP A 567 10.06 -1.92 -22.86
N PHE A 568 10.55 -0.69 -22.89
CA PHE A 568 9.78 0.45 -23.37
C PHE A 568 9.75 0.50 -24.90
N ILE A 569 8.55 0.67 -25.45
CA ILE A 569 8.33 1.00 -26.86
C ILE A 569 8.35 2.53 -27.01
N ASN A 570 7.67 3.24 -26.11
CA ASN A 570 7.76 4.66 -25.91
C ASN A 570 7.84 5.00 -24.42
N GLN A 571 8.64 6.01 -24.07
CA GLN A 571 8.84 6.51 -22.70
C GLN A 571 9.03 8.02 -22.74
N VAL A 572 8.43 8.72 -21.81
CA VAL A 572 8.79 10.11 -21.54
C VAL A 572 10.10 10.10 -20.72
N VAL A 573 11.19 10.44 -21.41
CA VAL A 573 12.52 10.49 -20.80
C VAL A 573 12.67 11.79 -20.02
N ILE A 574 13.17 11.68 -18.79
CA ILE A 574 13.52 12.81 -17.92
C ILE A 574 15.04 12.89 -17.88
N ASP A 575 15.59 13.83 -18.63
CA ASP A 575 17.04 13.99 -18.75
C ASP A 575 17.55 15.13 -17.87
N ILE A 576 18.28 14.75 -16.84
CA ILE A 576 18.95 15.65 -15.89
C ILE A 576 20.47 15.66 -16.08
N ASP A 577 20.96 14.90 -17.04
CA ASP A 577 22.38 14.80 -17.41
C ASP A 577 22.77 15.71 -18.58
N HIS A 578 21.78 16.12 -19.38
CA HIS A 578 22.02 16.89 -20.59
C HIS A 578 22.47 18.32 -20.26
N SER A 579 21.82 18.95 -19.29
CA SER A 579 22.07 20.34 -18.92
C SER A 579 22.11 20.54 -17.40
N MET A 580 22.98 21.45 -16.95
CA MET A 580 22.99 21.91 -15.55
C MET A 580 21.82 22.87 -15.23
N HIS A 581 21.25 23.49 -16.25
CA HIS A 581 20.25 24.54 -16.10
C HIS A 581 18.83 24.06 -16.39
N HIS A 582 18.68 22.87 -17.00
CA HIS A 582 17.40 22.35 -17.42
C HIS A 582 17.18 20.91 -16.92
N VAL A 583 15.92 20.55 -16.76
CA VAL A 583 15.43 19.19 -16.74
C VAL A 583 14.62 19.02 -18.02
N ASP A 584 15.09 18.20 -18.95
CA ASP A 584 14.51 18.04 -20.26
C ASP A 584 13.54 16.86 -20.30
N PHE A 585 12.37 17.07 -20.91
CA PHE A 585 11.32 16.07 -21.09
C PHE A 585 11.08 15.85 -22.58
N TYR A 586 11.28 14.63 -23.07
CA TYR A 586 11.11 14.26 -24.47
C TYR A 586 10.72 12.77 -24.61
N ASN A 587 10.20 12.40 -25.78
CA ASN A 587 9.88 11.01 -26.08
C ASN A 587 11.14 10.17 -26.36
N LEU A 588 11.11 8.90 -26.00
CA LEU A 588 12.15 7.93 -26.35
C LEU A 588 12.40 7.92 -27.86
N GLY A 589 13.67 7.99 -28.25
CA GLY A 589 14.06 8.03 -29.66
C GLY A 589 13.98 9.41 -30.31
N PHE A 590 13.78 10.49 -29.54
CA PHE A 590 13.73 11.87 -30.03
C PHE A 590 14.88 12.24 -30.97
N ASN A 591 16.07 11.74 -30.73
CA ASN A 591 17.26 11.98 -31.57
C ASN A 591 17.52 10.90 -32.64
N ASN A 592 16.55 10.05 -32.97
CA ASN A 592 16.72 8.92 -33.89
C ASN A 592 17.87 7.96 -33.50
N THR A 593 18.24 7.90 -32.22
CA THR A 593 19.33 7.06 -31.73
C THR A 593 19.02 5.57 -31.78
N GLY A 594 17.75 5.21 -32.08
CA GLY A 594 17.26 3.82 -32.05
C GLY A 594 17.42 3.16 -30.68
N GLY A 595 17.56 3.97 -29.63
CA GLY A 595 17.91 3.56 -28.30
C GLY A 595 16.85 2.72 -27.62
N LYS A 596 17.27 1.95 -26.62
CA LYS A 596 16.41 1.04 -25.87
C LYS A 596 16.40 1.41 -24.41
N SER A 597 15.24 1.76 -23.89
CA SER A 597 15.01 1.87 -22.45
C SER A 597 14.45 0.56 -21.91
N TYR A 598 15.06 0.03 -20.83
CA TYR A 598 14.60 -1.20 -20.21
C TYR A 598 14.92 -1.28 -18.73
N SER A 599 14.23 -2.20 -18.06
CA SER A 599 14.53 -2.60 -16.67
C SER A 599 14.56 -4.11 -16.55
N ASN A 600 15.63 -4.66 -15.96
CA ASN A 600 15.73 -6.04 -15.48
C ASN A 600 15.77 -6.03 -13.96
N SER A 601 14.95 -6.86 -13.32
CA SER A 601 14.92 -7.00 -11.86
C SER A 601 14.87 -8.46 -11.48
N LEU A 602 15.87 -8.93 -10.72
CA LEU A 602 15.96 -10.27 -10.14
C LEU A 602 15.85 -10.14 -8.63
N GLN A 603 14.93 -10.89 -8.01
CA GLN A 603 14.72 -10.89 -6.57
C GLN A 603 14.61 -12.31 -6.04
N ALA A 604 15.24 -12.57 -4.90
CA ALA A 604 15.09 -13.81 -4.14
C ALA A 604 14.70 -13.49 -2.70
N GLU A 605 13.77 -14.25 -2.15
CA GLU A 605 13.25 -14.08 -0.79
C GLU A 605 13.20 -15.45 -0.09
N PHE A 606 13.58 -15.46 1.17
CA PHE A 606 13.46 -16.61 2.06
C PHE A 606 12.85 -16.17 3.38
N ASN A 607 11.69 -16.72 3.72
CA ASN A 607 11.01 -16.49 4.99
C ASN A 607 10.90 -17.79 5.75
N ILE A 608 11.19 -17.80 7.05
CA ILE A 608 11.15 -18.99 7.89
C ILE A 608 10.62 -18.67 9.29
N ASP A 609 9.73 -19.53 9.79
CA ASP A 609 9.41 -19.63 11.21
C ASP A 609 10.54 -20.45 11.89
N ALA A 610 11.63 -19.75 12.26
CA ALA A 610 12.83 -20.39 12.79
C ALA A 610 12.55 -21.14 14.10
N PHE A 611 11.79 -20.51 15.00
CA PHE A 611 11.30 -21.08 16.25
C PHE A 611 9.82 -20.69 16.43
N LYS A 612 9.19 -21.27 17.46
CA LYS A 612 7.84 -20.90 17.83
C LYS A 612 7.76 -19.39 18.13
N ARG A 613 6.98 -18.65 17.35
CA ARG A 613 6.79 -17.20 17.43
C ARG A 613 8.03 -16.37 17.06
N PHE A 614 9.00 -16.93 16.37
CA PHE A 614 10.15 -16.19 15.85
C PHE A 614 10.23 -16.41 14.33
N ASN A 615 9.97 -15.33 13.59
CA ASN A 615 10.02 -15.30 12.13
C ASN A 615 11.25 -14.53 11.68
N VAL A 616 11.90 -15.03 10.64
CA VAL A 616 13.04 -14.39 9.97
C VAL A 616 12.78 -14.36 8.48
N GLY A 617 12.88 -13.19 7.90
CA GLY A 617 12.81 -12.95 6.46
C GLY A 617 14.12 -12.40 5.93
N VAL A 618 14.62 -12.95 4.84
CA VAL A 618 15.79 -12.46 4.12
C VAL A 618 15.44 -12.29 2.66
N ALA A 619 15.75 -11.13 2.09
CA ALA A 619 15.55 -10.90 0.66
C ALA A 619 16.76 -10.18 0.05
N ALA A 620 17.01 -10.46 -1.22
CA ALA A 620 17.99 -9.77 -2.03
C ALA A 620 17.41 -9.47 -3.41
N ARG A 621 17.71 -8.28 -3.93
CA ARG A 621 17.29 -7.85 -5.26
C ARG A 621 18.45 -7.19 -6.00
N ILE A 622 18.50 -7.41 -7.31
CA ILE A 622 19.45 -6.76 -8.23
C ILE A 622 18.63 -6.14 -9.36
N ASN A 623 18.96 -4.88 -9.69
CA ASN A 623 18.35 -4.15 -10.78
C ASN A 623 19.41 -3.73 -11.81
N ASP A 624 19.06 -3.85 -13.10
CA ASP A 624 19.78 -3.26 -14.23
C ASP A 624 18.77 -2.45 -15.06
N VAL A 625 18.82 -1.13 -14.89
CA VAL A 625 17.88 -0.19 -15.51
C VAL A 625 18.64 0.78 -16.36
N LYS A 626 18.34 0.80 -17.66
CA LYS A 626 18.96 1.72 -18.61
C LYS A 626 17.90 2.51 -19.37
N VAL A 627 18.23 3.76 -19.63
CA VAL A 627 17.41 4.71 -20.37
C VAL A 627 18.26 5.30 -21.49
N ASP A 628 17.65 5.51 -22.62
CA ASP A 628 18.29 6.16 -23.77
C ASP A 628 18.13 7.67 -23.64
N TYR A 629 19.21 8.31 -23.20
CA TYR A 629 19.33 9.76 -23.04
C TYR A 629 19.92 10.41 -24.30
N LEU A 630 19.87 11.75 -24.38
CA LEU A 630 20.50 12.49 -25.48
C LEU A 630 22.00 12.19 -25.64
N LYS A 631 22.69 11.84 -24.56
CA LYS A 631 24.11 11.45 -24.54
C LYS A 631 24.34 9.95 -24.78
N GLY A 632 23.30 9.18 -25.08
CA GLY A 632 23.34 7.73 -25.25
C GLY A 632 22.74 6.94 -24.10
N THR A 633 22.71 5.62 -24.24
CA THR A 633 22.10 4.71 -23.26
C THR A 633 22.94 4.63 -21.99
N MET A 634 22.38 5.08 -20.87
CA MET A 634 23.03 5.10 -19.57
C MET A 634 22.16 4.46 -18.49
N GLU A 635 22.77 4.11 -17.35
CA GLU A 635 22.02 3.66 -16.17
C GLU A 635 21.10 4.79 -15.68
N LYS A 636 19.87 4.45 -15.28
CA LYS A 636 18.95 5.42 -14.71
C LYS A 636 19.47 5.93 -13.37
N PRO A 637 19.50 7.27 -13.14
CA PRO A 637 19.94 7.82 -11.84
C PRO A 637 19.02 7.40 -10.69
N TYR A 638 19.58 7.39 -9.48
CA TYR A 638 18.87 7.11 -8.21
C TYR A 638 18.19 5.74 -8.16
N VAL A 639 18.62 4.78 -8.97
CA VAL A 639 18.19 3.39 -8.88
C VAL A 639 19.31 2.56 -8.25
N SER A 640 19.04 1.99 -7.08
CA SER A 640 19.97 1.12 -6.39
C SER A 640 20.23 -0.15 -7.20
N LYS A 641 21.52 -0.46 -7.46
CA LYS A 641 21.91 -1.67 -8.22
C LYS A 641 21.52 -2.96 -7.49
N TYR A 642 21.55 -2.95 -6.17
CA TYR A 642 21.14 -4.08 -5.34
C TYR A 642 20.50 -3.60 -4.04
N LYS A 643 19.62 -4.41 -3.50
CA LYS A 643 19.02 -4.22 -2.17
C LYS A 643 19.04 -5.53 -1.41
N GLY A 644 19.39 -5.45 -0.12
CA GLY A 644 19.24 -6.53 0.85
C GLY A 644 18.22 -6.15 1.91
N LEU A 645 17.44 -7.10 2.37
CA LEU A 645 16.48 -6.92 3.47
C LEU A 645 16.60 -8.10 4.43
N LEU A 646 16.71 -7.80 5.72
CA LEU A 646 16.59 -8.77 6.81
C LEU A 646 15.50 -8.27 7.75
N THR A 647 14.50 -9.09 7.98
CA THR A 647 13.43 -8.83 8.96
C THR A 647 13.45 -9.91 10.03
N MET A 648 13.30 -9.52 11.29
CA MET A 648 13.19 -10.43 12.42
C MET A 648 12.02 -10.00 13.30
N SER A 649 11.17 -10.93 13.66
CA SER A 649 10.00 -10.67 14.52
C SER A 649 9.88 -11.74 15.57
N TYR A 650 9.81 -11.35 16.83
CA TYR A 650 9.60 -12.24 17.96
C TYR A 650 8.41 -11.79 18.79
N ALA A 651 7.53 -12.74 19.12
CA ALA A 651 6.41 -12.52 20.02
C ALA A 651 6.50 -13.43 21.23
N THR A 652 6.34 -12.90 22.43
CA THR A 652 6.25 -13.72 23.65
C THR A 652 4.93 -14.51 23.69
N LYS A 653 4.77 -15.41 24.66
CA LYS A 653 3.52 -16.17 24.87
C LYS A 653 2.35 -15.21 25.02
N TYR A 654 1.23 -15.49 24.32
CA TYR A 654 0.03 -14.65 24.20
C TYR A 654 0.31 -13.26 23.61
N GLU A 655 1.41 -13.10 22.83
CA GLU A 655 1.80 -11.83 22.19
C GLU A 655 1.88 -10.63 23.14
N LYS A 656 2.16 -10.86 24.42
CA LYS A 656 2.24 -9.78 25.41
C LYS A 656 3.31 -8.75 25.06
N TRP A 657 4.46 -9.21 24.55
CA TRP A 657 5.52 -8.38 24.01
C TRP A 657 5.84 -8.82 22.59
N MET A 658 6.02 -7.88 21.71
CA MET A 658 6.47 -8.08 20.34
C MET A 658 7.71 -7.24 20.10
N PHE A 659 8.69 -7.81 19.40
CA PHE A 659 9.96 -7.21 19.05
C PHE A 659 10.13 -7.37 17.55
N ASP A 660 10.22 -6.26 16.84
CA ASP A 660 10.37 -6.23 15.40
C ASP A 660 11.65 -5.48 15.05
N PHE A 661 12.42 -6.02 14.13
CA PHE A 661 13.68 -5.46 13.67
C PHE A 661 13.79 -5.62 12.15
N THR A 662 14.25 -4.58 11.48
CA THR A 662 14.49 -4.57 10.04
C THR A 662 15.82 -3.93 9.74
N LEU A 663 16.62 -4.60 8.90
CA LEU A 663 17.84 -4.07 8.30
C LEU A 663 17.66 -4.03 6.79
N GLN A 664 17.81 -2.85 6.21
CA GLN A 664 17.89 -2.64 4.77
C GLN A 664 19.34 -2.33 4.39
N LEU A 665 19.84 -3.00 3.37
CA LEU A 665 21.12 -2.70 2.73
C LEU A 665 20.83 -2.13 1.35
N ASN A 666 21.15 -0.88 1.14
CA ASN A 666 20.94 -0.18 -0.13
C ASN A 666 22.27 -0.04 -0.86
N GLY A 667 22.32 -0.54 -2.08
CA GLY A 667 23.50 -0.52 -2.92
C GLY A 667 23.76 0.84 -3.56
N LYS A 668 24.89 0.94 -4.26
CA LYS A 668 25.23 2.13 -5.03
C LYS A 668 24.20 2.41 -6.12
N SER A 669 23.88 3.69 -6.33
CA SER A 669 23.09 4.19 -7.46
C SER A 669 23.87 5.22 -8.25
N ARG A 670 23.68 5.25 -9.59
CA ARG A 670 24.29 6.27 -10.42
C ARG A 670 23.76 7.65 -10.01
N LEU A 671 24.66 8.61 -9.91
CA LEU A 671 24.33 10.03 -9.77
C LEU A 671 24.40 10.70 -11.16
N PRO A 672 23.58 11.74 -11.42
CA PRO A 672 23.70 12.53 -12.64
C PRO A 672 25.08 13.15 -12.78
N ASN A 673 25.56 13.33 -14.01
CA ASN A 673 26.82 14.02 -14.28
C ASN A 673 26.66 15.51 -13.98
N MET A 674 27.21 15.91 -12.84
CA MET A 674 27.20 17.28 -12.38
C MET A 674 28.53 17.92 -12.77
N ILE A 675 28.59 18.54 -13.94
CA ILE A 675 29.66 19.45 -14.27
C ILE A 675 29.34 20.76 -13.55
N MET A 676 29.65 20.83 -12.26
CA MET A 676 29.66 22.11 -11.54
C MET A 676 30.90 22.91 -11.86
N SER A 677 30.82 24.21 -11.59
CA SER A 677 31.99 25.15 -11.66
C SER A 677 33.27 24.45 -11.20
N PRO A 678 34.45 24.75 -11.78
CA PRO A 678 35.72 24.18 -11.38
C PRO A 678 36.05 24.24 -9.88
N ALA A 679 35.27 25.02 -9.11
CA ALA A 679 35.36 25.16 -7.66
C ALA A 679 34.37 24.27 -6.87
N ALA A 680 33.51 23.49 -7.53
CA ALA A 680 32.60 22.59 -6.84
C ALA A 680 33.28 21.27 -6.49
N PRO A 681 32.93 20.62 -5.37
CA PRO A 681 33.44 19.29 -5.06
C PRO A 681 33.08 18.32 -6.19
N VAL A 682 34.09 17.52 -6.61
CA VAL A 682 33.86 16.43 -7.59
C VAL A 682 33.06 15.36 -6.89
N TYR A 683 31.78 15.23 -7.23
CA TYR A 683 30.96 14.11 -6.76
C TYR A 683 31.33 12.84 -7.52
N ASP A 684 31.41 11.73 -6.80
CA ASP A 684 31.54 10.42 -7.42
C ASP A 684 30.35 10.17 -8.37
N ASN A 685 30.58 9.41 -9.44
CA ASN A 685 29.50 9.03 -10.37
C ASN A 685 28.43 8.12 -9.73
N TYR A 686 28.69 7.64 -8.52
CA TYR A 686 27.81 6.75 -7.77
C TYR A 686 27.70 7.16 -6.31
N SER A 687 26.51 7.02 -5.76
CA SER A 687 26.28 7.14 -4.32
C SER A 687 27.04 6.05 -3.55
N PRO A 688 27.41 6.26 -2.29
CA PRO A 688 27.82 5.17 -1.42
C PRO A 688 26.69 4.17 -1.19
N ALA A 689 27.05 2.93 -0.81
CA ALA A 689 26.10 1.99 -0.27
C ALA A 689 25.89 2.29 1.23
N TYR A 690 24.66 2.08 1.72
CA TYR A 690 24.34 2.36 3.12
C TYR A 690 23.38 1.32 3.72
N ALA A 691 23.38 1.27 5.06
CA ALA A 691 22.49 0.45 5.85
C ALA A 691 21.45 1.33 6.57
N PHE A 692 20.19 0.89 6.56
CA PHE A 692 19.09 1.55 7.22
C PHE A 692 18.43 0.57 8.19
N LEU A 693 18.42 0.91 9.48
CA LEU A 693 17.93 0.03 10.54
C LEU A 693 16.69 0.60 11.17
N LEU A 694 15.68 -0.26 11.38
CA LEU A 694 14.44 0.07 12.06
C LEU A 694 14.16 -0.94 13.17
N GLY A 695 13.53 -0.51 14.23
CA GLY A 695 13.13 -1.41 15.31
C GLY A 695 11.94 -0.89 16.10
N GLN A 696 11.09 -1.81 16.55
CA GLN A 696 9.93 -1.50 17.37
C GLN A 696 9.73 -2.55 18.47
N VAL A 697 9.33 -2.08 19.63
CA VAL A 697 8.86 -2.92 20.74
C VAL A 697 7.41 -2.55 21.02
N THR A 698 6.53 -3.55 21.04
CA THR A 698 5.10 -3.36 21.31
C THR A 698 4.70 -4.16 22.55
N ARG A 699 4.03 -3.53 23.49
CA ARG A 699 3.39 -4.16 24.65
C ARG A 699 1.88 -4.21 24.45
N LYS A 700 1.32 -5.41 24.34
CA LYS A 700 -0.13 -5.62 24.22
C LYS A 700 -0.79 -5.79 25.59
N PHE A 701 -1.89 -5.10 25.78
CA PHE A 701 -2.85 -5.25 26.86
C PHE A 701 -4.20 -5.72 26.28
N ARG A 702 -5.20 -5.87 27.11
CA ARG A 702 -6.49 -6.42 26.68
C ARG A 702 -7.19 -5.57 25.60
N ASN A 703 -7.20 -4.25 25.79
CA ASN A 703 -7.94 -3.31 24.95
C ASN A 703 -7.05 -2.24 24.31
N PHE A 704 -5.77 -2.23 24.61
CA PHE A 704 -4.82 -1.25 24.07
C PHE A 704 -3.41 -1.83 23.94
N ASP A 705 -2.64 -1.26 23.05
CA ASP A 705 -1.22 -1.54 22.87
C ASP A 705 -0.43 -0.25 23.08
N ILE A 706 0.76 -0.36 23.65
CA ILE A 706 1.77 0.70 23.69
C ILE A 706 2.94 0.24 22.82
N TYR A 707 3.43 1.12 21.97
CA TYR A 707 4.60 0.85 21.15
C TYR A 707 5.61 1.99 21.21
N ILE A 708 6.89 1.61 21.13
CA ILE A 708 8.03 2.52 21.05
C ILE A 708 8.96 1.96 19.99
N GLY A 709 9.49 2.80 19.13
CA GLY A 709 10.40 2.40 18.08
C GLY A 709 11.38 3.49 17.68
N SER A 710 12.25 3.13 16.77
CA SER A 710 13.17 4.05 16.12
C SER A 710 13.32 3.69 14.65
N GLU A 711 13.30 4.72 13.82
CA GLU A 711 13.72 4.66 12.42
C GLU A 711 15.16 5.14 12.33
N ASN A 712 15.87 4.67 11.30
CA ASN A 712 17.26 5.02 11.06
C ASN A 712 18.16 4.90 12.31
N ILE A 713 18.09 3.75 13.02
CA ILE A 713 18.89 3.51 14.23
C ILE A 713 20.40 3.69 13.97
N SER A 714 20.83 3.43 12.72
CA SER A 714 22.21 3.62 12.26
C SER A 714 22.64 5.08 12.18
N ASP A 715 21.71 6.03 12.26
CA ASP A 715 21.97 7.47 12.17
C ASP A 715 22.69 7.88 10.89
N TYR A 716 22.43 7.16 9.79
CA TYR A 716 23.03 7.43 8.51
C TYR A 716 22.25 8.49 7.75
N MET A 717 22.91 9.54 7.32
CA MET A 717 22.31 10.59 6.48
C MET A 717 23.12 10.78 5.19
N GLN A 718 22.43 11.20 4.13
CA GLN A 718 23.09 11.70 2.93
C GLN A 718 23.86 12.96 3.28
N HIS A 719 25.15 12.98 2.95
CA HIS A 719 25.95 14.18 3.09
C HIS A 719 25.53 15.21 2.05
N ASP A 720 25.39 16.47 2.44
CA ASP A 720 24.99 17.60 1.58
C ASP A 720 23.75 17.32 0.71
N PRO A 721 22.57 17.06 1.32
CA PRO A 721 21.35 16.77 0.56
C PRO A 721 20.87 17.98 -0.26
N ILE A 722 21.26 19.19 0.12
CA ILE A 722 20.94 20.44 -0.58
C ILE A 722 22.24 21.08 -1.08
N MET A 723 22.43 21.02 -2.39
CA MET A 723 23.55 21.67 -3.03
C MET A 723 23.34 23.17 -3.10
N GLY A 724 24.38 23.95 -2.78
CA GLY A 724 24.31 25.40 -2.79
C GLY A 724 23.35 25.98 -1.75
N ALA A 725 23.10 25.31 -0.63
CA ALA A 725 22.18 25.72 0.44
C ALA A 725 22.42 27.15 0.95
N SER A 726 23.69 27.60 1.03
CA SER A 726 24.05 28.98 1.45
C SER A 726 23.58 30.06 0.47
N LYS A 727 23.30 29.72 -0.80
CA LYS A 727 22.85 30.64 -1.86
C LYS A 727 21.72 30.04 -2.69
N PRO A 728 20.52 29.90 -2.14
CA PRO A 728 19.45 29.10 -2.75
C PRO A 728 18.83 29.72 -4.02
N PHE A 729 19.15 30.95 -4.36
CA PHE A 729 18.77 31.59 -5.62
C PHE A 729 19.91 31.63 -6.65
N SER A 730 21.03 30.96 -6.39
CA SER A 730 22.13 30.80 -7.36
C SER A 730 21.85 29.63 -8.30
N ASN A 731 22.58 29.61 -9.43
CA ASN A 731 22.50 28.52 -10.40
C ASN A 731 23.04 27.17 -9.86
N ALA A 732 23.70 27.18 -8.70
CA ALA A 732 24.24 26.00 -8.06
C ALA A 732 23.26 25.33 -7.09
N PHE A 733 22.09 25.92 -6.84
CA PHE A 733 21.11 25.38 -5.89
C PHE A 733 20.36 24.18 -6.47
N ASP A 734 20.43 23.05 -5.76
CA ASP A 734 19.67 21.85 -6.11
C ASP A 734 19.38 20.99 -4.88
N ALA A 735 18.11 20.87 -4.51
CA ALA A 735 17.60 20.01 -3.44
C ALA A 735 16.91 18.75 -3.97
N SER A 736 16.99 18.48 -5.28
CA SER A 736 16.33 17.31 -5.91
C SER A 736 17.23 16.07 -6.01
N MET A 737 18.49 16.16 -5.56
CA MET A 737 19.49 15.12 -5.77
C MET A 737 19.59 14.14 -4.61
N ILE A 738 18.49 13.49 -4.31
CA ILE A 738 18.37 12.60 -3.15
C ILE A 738 18.56 11.14 -3.54
N TRP A 739 19.53 10.49 -2.89
CA TRP A 739 19.85 9.07 -3.07
C TRP A 739 19.84 8.26 -1.76
N GLY A 740 19.75 8.92 -0.60
CA GLY A 740 19.79 8.32 0.74
C GLY A 740 18.85 9.02 1.72
N PRO A 741 18.85 8.60 2.99
CA PRO A 741 18.10 9.28 4.02
C PRO A 741 18.55 10.73 4.20
N ILE A 742 17.62 11.66 4.29
CA ILE A 742 17.89 13.09 4.53
C ILE A 742 17.83 13.46 6.01
N MET A 743 17.35 12.55 6.84
CA MET A 743 17.19 12.69 8.28
C MET A 743 17.95 11.61 9.02
N GLY A 744 18.45 11.94 10.19
CA GLY A 744 19.12 11.03 11.11
C GLY A 744 18.14 10.10 11.84
N ARG A 745 18.49 9.78 13.09
CA ARG A 745 17.72 8.85 13.92
C ARG A 745 16.45 9.48 14.44
N LEU A 746 15.30 8.85 14.14
CA LEU A 746 14.00 9.24 14.62
C LEU A 746 13.49 8.26 15.70
N PHE A 747 13.14 8.76 16.89
CA PHE A 747 12.42 7.98 17.90
C PHE A 747 10.93 8.30 17.83
N TYR A 748 10.11 7.28 18.06
CA TYR A 748 8.67 7.45 18.12
C TYR A 748 8.02 6.57 19.18
N GLY A 749 6.82 6.94 19.58
CA GLY A 749 5.98 6.14 20.44
C GLY A 749 4.51 6.41 20.23
N GLY A 750 3.66 5.52 20.74
CA GLY A 750 2.23 5.72 20.63
C GLY A 750 1.40 4.68 21.37
N ILE A 751 0.09 4.91 21.32
CA ILE A 751 -0.92 4.08 21.96
C ILE A 751 -2.00 3.75 20.94
N ARG A 752 -2.37 2.47 20.85
CA ARG A 752 -3.51 1.97 20.06
C ARG A 752 -4.57 1.45 21.00
N LEU A 753 -5.75 2.03 20.98
CA LEU A 753 -6.92 1.58 21.73
C LEU A 753 -7.90 0.91 20.78
N THR A 754 -8.42 -0.24 21.17
CA THR A 754 -9.39 -1.01 20.37
C THR A 754 -10.49 -1.55 21.28
N ILE A 755 -11.75 -1.18 21.01
CA ILE A 755 -12.93 -1.53 21.82
C ILE A 755 -13.94 -2.26 20.95
#